data_3c6117700f120c24fa6a87ce05ddaeae
#
_entry.id   3c6117700f120c24fa6a87ce05ddaeae
#
_cell.length_a   1.000
_cell.length_b   1.000
_cell.length_c   1.000
_cell.angle_alpha   90.00
_cell.angle_beta   90.00
_cell.angle_gamma   90.00
#
_symmetry.space_group_name_H-M   'P 1'
#
loop_
_entity.id
_entity.type
_entity.pdbx_description
1 polymer ?
#
loop_
_entity_poly.entity_id
_entity_poly.type
_entity_poly.pdbx_seq_one_letter_code
_entity_poly.pdbx_strand_id
1 'polypeptide(L)'
;MHLIIYTAALIAALLQVATWDFVQRAGEPPDFGGQIASLSLAYEPTHVPFHGKDPSVEAVDHDLSLIAEIAKKVRIYSVEGTTAEVPKLAQKYNLSVTLGLWLDDERDAAGNLIQEAHDRNRQEFEKALIIARENWNVRELMVGNEIMLRARMEYPDIVDPETGATQLSPEARIRLDDLLGYLREARRSITKPVSTSEGWSEWAAIPELGAEVDFITTHNLPFWEQIRADNAMAYAFEKYDVLRRIYPGKRILIGEFGWPSQGYNRMAAVPNPLKQAQVVREFLIEAERRGVDYNIVEAFDQPWKTFEGSNAGPYWGIYNSDRQPKFKLVGPVQKDRPWMPVGGVLIGSFITVWSLSRRRPTFGHAISYAIAANAIGAGVMSAAVYPFDYYLNVGLWVMWVIGFILMLPLSIITLAKVHEISEVLLGHQPIRLLSPDKLAPALPDPAPLVSIHVPAYKEQPDMYKATLDSMAALDYPRFEVLAIVNNTTEEHYWKPIEEHCKQLGDRFKFVFLPKVEGFKAGALNMALKDMDPEAAVIAVVDADYQVHKDWLKDLVPWFEDSEVAIIQAPQDHRDGHETLLKTIMNAEYAGFFDIGMVQRNEDNAIIAHGTMLMVRRSAFDLAGGWATDTIVEDTELGLRLMAEGWHAHYTRTRYGWGVLPDTFLAFKTQRHRWAYGAMQIIRKHWRKMLPSSTMLTPQQKYHFVTGWSYWFSDAVGCAISFMNLVWVPLIILAELAFPAVSLTVPVLTAVL
;
A
#
# COMPACT_ATOMS: atom_id res chain seq x y z
N MET A 1 -10.44 17.75 29.61
CA MET A 1 -9.35 17.11 28.86
C MET A 1 -9.80 15.78 28.26
N HIS A 2 -10.08 14.75 29.04
CA HIS A 2 -10.50 13.44 28.52
C HIS A 2 -11.76 13.50 27.64
N LEU A 3 -12.72 14.36 27.98
CA LEU A 3 -13.92 14.54 27.17
C LEU A 3 -13.60 14.98 25.73
N ILE A 4 -12.68 15.93 25.54
CA ILE A 4 -12.24 16.38 24.20
C ILE A 4 -11.66 15.22 23.39
N ILE A 5 -10.78 14.43 24.01
CA ILE A 5 -10.12 13.29 23.35
C ILE A 5 -11.15 12.21 22.96
N TYR A 6 -12.04 11.85 23.89
CA TYR A 6 -13.07 10.85 23.61
C TYR A 6 -14.09 11.32 22.58
N THR A 7 -14.47 12.61 22.61
CA THR A 7 -15.37 13.19 21.61
C THR A 7 -14.71 13.17 20.21
N ALA A 8 -13.45 13.57 20.11
CA ALA A 8 -12.71 13.54 18.84
C ALA A 8 -12.56 12.11 18.31
N ALA A 9 -12.19 11.15 19.17
CA ALA A 9 -12.10 9.75 18.80
C ALA A 9 -13.45 9.18 18.32
N LEU A 10 -14.55 9.52 18.99
CA LEU A 10 -15.89 9.09 18.59
C LEU A 10 -16.31 9.67 17.24
N ILE A 11 -16.08 10.96 17.01
CA ILE A 11 -16.42 11.60 15.73
C ILE A 11 -15.61 10.97 14.60
N ALA A 12 -14.31 10.77 14.76
CA ALA A 12 -13.47 10.12 13.77
C ALA A 12 -13.88 8.65 13.52
N ALA A 13 -14.28 7.93 14.56
CA ALA A 13 -14.80 6.58 14.45
C ALA A 13 -16.11 6.53 13.67
N LEU A 14 -17.05 7.44 13.94
CA LEU A 14 -18.31 7.56 13.20
C LEU A 14 -18.07 7.90 11.73
N LEU A 15 -17.13 8.80 11.44
CA LEU A 15 -16.73 9.13 10.07
C LEU A 15 -16.16 7.92 9.35
N GLN A 16 -15.29 7.15 10.00
CA GLN A 16 -14.72 5.92 9.43
C GLN A 16 -15.80 4.87 9.14
N VAL A 17 -16.75 4.67 10.06
CA VAL A 17 -17.86 3.73 9.85
C VAL A 17 -18.75 4.19 8.69
N ALA A 18 -19.07 5.49 8.62
CA ALA A 18 -19.85 6.05 7.53
C ALA A 18 -19.17 5.89 6.16
N THR A 19 -17.83 6.08 6.10
CA THR A 19 -17.05 5.84 4.88
C THR A 19 -17.04 4.37 4.48
N TRP A 20 -16.92 3.45 5.42
CA TRP A 20 -17.04 2.01 5.14
C TRP A 20 -18.41 1.66 4.60
N ASP A 21 -19.48 2.11 5.24
CA ASP A 21 -20.86 1.87 4.80
C ASP A 21 -21.11 2.43 3.39
N PHE A 22 -20.66 3.67 3.14
CA PHE A 22 -20.76 4.29 1.81
C PHE A 22 -20.03 3.49 0.73
N VAL A 23 -18.77 3.08 0.98
CA VAL A 23 -17.97 2.31 0.01
C VAL A 23 -18.56 0.93 -0.23
N GLN A 24 -19.08 0.29 0.82
CA GLN A 24 -19.73 -1.02 0.68
C GLN A 24 -21.00 -0.93 -0.14
N ARG A 25 -21.87 0.07 0.10
CA ARG A 25 -23.10 0.27 -0.67
C ARG A 25 -22.84 0.62 -2.14
N ALA A 26 -21.83 1.44 -2.41
CA ALA A 26 -21.44 1.80 -3.77
C ALA A 26 -20.91 0.61 -4.59
N GLY A 27 -20.45 -0.44 -3.91
CA GLY A 27 -19.95 -1.67 -4.52
C GLY A 27 -20.95 -2.82 -4.53
N GLU A 28 -22.21 -2.60 -4.09
CA GLU A 28 -23.21 -3.67 -4.11
C GLU A 28 -23.61 -4.03 -5.55
N PRO A 29 -23.60 -5.33 -5.92
CA PRO A 29 -24.10 -5.77 -7.21
C PRO A 29 -25.59 -5.44 -7.36
N PRO A 30 -26.07 -5.18 -8.59
CA PRO A 30 -27.49 -4.90 -8.81
C PRO A 30 -28.38 -6.03 -8.26
N ASP A 31 -29.47 -5.67 -7.63
CA ASP A 31 -30.46 -6.66 -7.16
C ASP A 31 -31.26 -7.19 -8.35
N PHE A 32 -31.36 -8.50 -8.45
CA PHE A 32 -32.17 -9.14 -9.48
C PHE A 32 -33.68 -8.88 -9.31
N GLY A 33 -34.14 -8.60 -8.11
CA GLY A 33 -35.46 -8.06 -7.81
C GLY A 33 -36.66 -8.97 -8.07
N GLY A 34 -36.49 -10.22 -8.49
CA GLY A 34 -37.56 -11.11 -8.86
C GLY A 34 -37.25 -12.60 -8.78
N GLN A 35 -38.25 -13.46 -9.10
CA GLN A 35 -37.99 -14.88 -9.30
C GLN A 35 -37.29 -15.08 -10.65
N ILE A 36 -36.16 -15.77 -10.64
CA ILE A 36 -35.46 -16.17 -11.86
C ILE A 36 -36.21 -17.33 -12.50
N ALA A 37 -37.06 -17.01 -13.46
CA ALA A 37 -37.94 -17.99 -14.07
C ALA A 37 -37.20 -19.05 -14.91
N SER A 38 -35.97 -18.72 -15.38
CA SER A 38 -35.24 -19.51 -16.37
C SER A 38 -33.85 -19.95 -15.96
N LEU A 39 -33.44 -19.80 -14.69
CA LEU A 39 -32.10 -20.16 -14.26
C LEU A 39 -31.75 -21.60 -14.59
N SER A 40 -30.65 -21.78 -15.28
CA SER A 40 -30.03 -23.05 -15.60
C SER A 40 -28.64 -23.11 -15.06
N LEU A 41 -28.25 -24.21 -14.40
CA LEU A 41 -26.94 -24.43 -13.82
C LEU A 41 -26.23 -25.61 -14.48
N ALA A 42 -24.99 -25.47 -14.80
CA ALA A 42 -24.12 -26.59 -15.09
C ALA A 42 -23.86 -27.38 -13.80
N TYR A 43 -23.93 -28.69 -13.89
CA TYR A 43 -23.80 -29.58 -12.73
C TYR A 43 -22.96 -30.79 -13.10
N GLU A 44 -21.94 -31.00 -12.32
CA GLU A 44 -21.12 -32.20 -12.33
C GLU A 44 -21.14 -32.81 -10.93
N PRO A 45 -21.66 -34.05 -10.77
CA PRO A 45 -21.86 -34.67 -9.47
C PRO A 45 -20.55 -35.18 -8.87
N THR A 46 -19.75 -34.29 -8.32
CA THR A 46 -18.49 -34.63 -7.66
C THR A 46 -18.52 -34.25 -6.19
N HIS A 47 -17.94 -35.07 -5.33
CA HIS A 47 -17.78 -34.77 -3.92
C HIS A 47 -16.32 -34.70 -3.53
N VAL A 48 -16.05 -33.87 -2.54
CA VAL A 48 -14.71 -33.71 -1.95
C VAL A 48 -14.55 -34.72 -0.81
N PRO A 49 -13.40 -35.40 -0.71
CA PRO A 49 -12.31 -35.46 -1.68
C PRO A 49 -12.63 -36.36 -2.89
N PHE A 50 -12.36 -35.88 -4.11
CA PHE A 50 -12.46 -36.70 -5.31
C PHE A 50 -11.29 -37.67 -5.35
N HIS A 51 -11.57 -38.96 -5.23
CA HIS A 51 -10.57 -40.04 -5.24
C HIS A 51 -10.94 -41.14 -6.25
N GLY A 52 -11.49 -40.76 -7.40
CA GLY A 52 -11.87 -41.67 -8.46
C GLY A 52 -13.04 -42.62 -8.07
N LYS A 53 -13.89 -42.18 -7.16
CA LYS A 53 -15.17 -42.85 -6.81
C LYS A 53 -16.32 -41.94 -7.19
N ASP A 54 -17.29 -42.51 -7.87
CA ASP A 54 -18.54 -41.82 -8.16
C ASP A 54 -19.25 -41.46 -6.84
N PRO A 55 -19.91 -40.29 -6.78
CA PRO A 55 -20.77 -39.95 -5.66
C PRO A 55 -21.96 -40.91 -5.56
N SER A 56 -22.51 -41.07 -4.36
CA SER A 56 -23.72 -41.88 -4.22
C SER A 56 -24.93 -41.25 -4.85
N VAL A 57 -25.93 -42.07 -5.19
CA VAL A 57 -27.22 -41.61 -5.75
C VAL A 57 -27.90 -40.62 -4.79
N GLU A 58 -27.81 -40.89 -3.47
CA GLU A 58 -28.38 -40.01 -2.43
C GLU A 58 -27.71 -38.64 -2.41
N ALA A 59 -26.38 -38.59 -2.63
CA ALA A 59 -25.65 -37.34 -2.71
C ALA A 59 -26.05 -36.52 -3.93
N VAL A 60 -26.20 -37.17 -5.07
CA VAL A 60 -26.70 -36.53 -6.32
C VAL A 60 -28.14 -36.06 -6.12
N ASP A 61 -29.03 -36.84 -5.49
CA ASP A 61 -30.41 -36.44 -5.18
C ASP A 61 -30.45 -35.21 -4.26
N HIS A 62 -29.58 -35.15 -3.25
CA HIS A 62 -29.43 -33.98 -2.37
C HIS A 62 -28.97 -32.75 -3.15
N ASP A 63 -27.96 -32.88 -4.00
CA ASP A 63 -27.46 -31.77 -4.82
C ASP A 63 -28.56 -31.20 -5.74
N LEU A 64 -29.36 -32.10 -6.39
CA LEU A 64 -30.45 -31.69 -7.23
C LEU A 64 -31.58 -31.01 -6.45
N SER A 65 -31.80 -31.39 -5.18
CA SER A 65 -32.77 -30.70 -4.32
C SER A 65 -32.36 -29.24 -4.06
N LEU A 66 -31.05 -28.98 -3.81
CA LEU A 66 -30.52 -27.62 -3.63
C LEU A 66 -30.58 -26.81 -4.93
N ILE A 67 -30.25 -27.41 -6.07
CA ILE A 67 -30.36 -26.77 -7.37
C ILE A 67 -31.81 -26.35 -7.65
N ALA A 68 -32.76 -27.21 -7.32
CA ALA A 68 -34.20 -26.95 -7.57
C ALA A 68 -34.76 -25.77 -6.77
N GLU A 69 -34.12 -25.39 -5.65
CA GLU A 69 -34.52 -24.19 -4.88
C GLU A 69 -34.32 -22.91 -5.69
N ILE A 70 -33.31 -22.87 -6.57
CA ILE A 70 -32.91 -21.66 -7.29
C ILE A 70 -33.00 -21.78 -8.80
N ALA A 71 -33.01 -22.99 -9.38
CA ALA A 71 -32.98 -23.24 -10.81
C ALA A 71 -34.18 -24.09 -11.29
N LYS A 72 -34.44 -24.02 -12.60
CA LYS A 72 -35.47 -24.85 -13.29
C LYS A 72 -34.84 -25.78 -14.32
N LYS A 73 -33.59 -25.59 -14.61
CA LYS A 73 -32.85 -26.38 -15.62
C LYS A 73 -31.49 -26.76 -15.07
N VAL A 74 -30.99 -27.91 -15.48
CA VAL A 74 -29.65 -28.37 -15.16
C VAL A 74 -28.98 -28.91 -16.44
N ARG A 75 -27.72 -28.60 -16.63
CA ARG A 75 -26.86 -29.15 -17.67
C ARG A 75 -25.87 -30.11 -17.06
N ILE A 76 -25.71 -31.31 -17.64
CA ILE A 76 -24.65 -32.26 -17.29
C ILE A 76 -23.72 -32.47 -18.48
N TYR A 77 -22.48 -32.96 -18.22
CA TYR A 77 -21.43 -33.06 -19.24
C TYR A 77 -21.14 -34.48 -19.69
N SER A 78 -21.61 -35.49 -18.94
CA SER A 78 -21.37 -36.91 -19.20
C SER A 78 -22.51 -37.75 -18.67
N VAL A 79 -22.61 -38.97 -19.17
CA VAL A 79 -23.52 -40.01 -18.65
C VAL A 79 -22.75 -41.19 -18.08
N GLU A 80 -21.49 -41.00 -17.72
CA GLU A 80 -20.71 -41.99 -16.96
C GLU A 80 -21.15 -42.08 -15.50
N GLY A 81 -20.93 -43.25 -14.90
CA GLY A 81 -21.18 -43.49 -13.49
C GLY A 81 -22.54 -43.05 -13.02
N THR A 82 -22.60 -42.39 -11.85
CA THR A 82 -23.83 -41.90 -11.20
C THR A 82 -24.43 -40.70 -11.91
N THR A 83 -23.69 -40.00 -12.79
CA THR A 83 -24.22 -38.89 -13.59
C THR A 83 -25.36 -39.34 -14.51
N ALA A 84 -25.36 -40.60 -14.93
CA ALA A 84 -26.47 -41.20 -15.71
C ALA A 84 -27.82 -41.19 -15.01
N GLU A 85 -27.86 -41.16 -13.67
CA GLU A 85 -29.10 -41.14 -12.90
C GLU A 85 -29.68 -39.71 -12.78
N VAL A 86 -28.92 -38.67 -13.10
CA VAL A 86 -29.36 -37.27 -12.98
C VAL A 86 -30.65 -37.00 -13.68
N PRO A 87 -30.88 -37.41 -14.95
CA PRO A 87 -32.15 -37.12 -15.64
C PRO A 87 -33.35 -37.71 -14.93
N LYS A 88 -33.23 -38.94 -14.41
CA LYS A 88 -34.31 -39.61 -13.66
C LYS A 88 -34.55 -38.97 -12.29
N LEU A 89 -33.49 -38.64 -11.53
CA LEU A 89 -33.61 -37.99 -10.24
C LEU A 89 -34.17 -36.57 -10.37
N ALA A 90 -33.74 -35.82 -11.38
CA ALA A 90 -34.21 -34.47 -11.68
C ALA A 90 -35.73 -34.37 -11.91
N GLN A 91 -36.39 -35.47 -12.33
CA GLN A 91 -37.85 -35.52 -12.47
C GLN A 91 -38.59 -35.28 -11.15
N LYS A 92 -38.02 -35.72 -10.02
CA LYS A 92 -38.59 -35.50 -8.67
C LYS A 92 -38.77 -34.03 -8.35
N TYR A 93 -37.88 -33.21 -8.89
CA TYR A 93 -37.80 -31.76 -8.63
C TYR A 93 -38.32 -30.91 -9.77
N ASN A 94 -38.92 -31.53 -10.81
CA ASN A 94 -39.40 -30.88 -12.01
C ASN A 94 -38.31 -30.04 -12.73
N LEU A 95 -37.08 -30.54 -12.71
CA LEU A 95 -35.94 -29.95 -13.42
C LEU A 95 -35.86 -30.47 -14.85
N SER A 96 -35.74 -29.59 -15.81
CA SER A 96 -35.36 -29.91 -17.19
C SER A 96 -33.87 -30.17 -17.29
N VAL A 97 -33.46 -31.12 -18.14
CA VAL A 97 -32.07 -31.51 -18.31
C VAL A 97 -31.59 -31.23 -19.73
N THR A 98 -30.47 -30.51 -19.83
CA THR A 98 -29.62 -30.48 -21.01
C THR A 98 -28.60 -31.60 -20.84
N LEU A 99 -28.74 -32.66 -21.59
CA LEU A 99 -27.92 -33.87 -21.48
C LEU A 99 -26.64 -33.68 -22.28
N GLY A 100 -25.51 -33.72 -21.63
CA GLY A 100 -24.20 -33.77 -22.26
C GLY A 100 -23.65 -35.22 -22.32
N LEU A 101 -22.86 -35.47 -23.29
CA LEU A 101 -21.98 -36.62 -23.36
C LEU A 101 -20.54 -36.17 -23.62
N TRP A 102 -19.63 -36.82 -22.95
CA TRP A 102 -18.20 -36.52 -23.10
C TRP A 102 -17.59 -37.35 -24.21
N LEU A 103 -16.74 -36.73 -25.06
CA LEU A 103 -15.97 -37.42 -26.06
C LEU A 103 -14.48 -37.16 -25.79
N ASP A 104 -13.73 -38.23 -25.55
CA ASP A 104 -12.27 -38.20 -25.53
C ASP A 104 -11.71 -38.02 -26.94
N ASP A 105 -10.46 -37.59 -27.06
CA ASP A 105 -9.75 -37.64 -28.30
C ASP A 105 -9.45 -39.10 -28.67
N GLU A 106 -10.07 -39.60 -29.74
CA GLU A 106 -9.94 -40.96 -30.18
C GLU A 106 -8.86 -41.15 -31.27
N ARG A 107 -8.00 -40.13 -31.46
CA ARG A 107 -6.90 -40.19 -32.42
C ARG A 107 -5.58 -39.82 -31.75
N ASP A 108 -4.53 -40.53 -32.14
CA ASP A 108 -3.16 -40.12 -31.79
C ASP A 108 -2.67 -38.91 -32.64
N ALA A 109 -1.45 -38.44 -32.37
CA ALA A 109 -0.84 -37.33 -33.11
C ALA A 109 -0.60 -37.63 -34.60
N ALA A 110 -0.60 -38.88 -34.99
CA ALA A 110 -0.46 -39.30 -36.36
C ALA A 110 -1.83 -39.53 -37.06
N GLY A 111 -2.94 -39.30 -36.35
CA GLY A 111 -4.30 -39.47 -36.85
C GLY A 111 -4.82 -40.91 -36.77
N ASN A 112 -4.07 -41.86 -36.19
CA ASN A 112 -4.51 -43.24 -36.04
C ASN A 112 -5.56 -43.35 -34.93
N LEU A 113 -6.54 -44.25 -35.10
CA LEU A 113 -7.57 -44.52 -34.12
C LEU A 113 -6.98 -45.14 -32.84
N ILE A 114 -7.30 -44.56 -31.69
CA ILE A 114 -7.04 -45.11 -30.35
C ILE A 114 -8.27 -45.93 -29.97
N GLN A 115 -8.21 -47.23 -30.18
CA GLN A 115 -9.36 -48.12 -30.04
C GLN A 115 -10.05 -48.03 -28.67
N GLU A 116 -9.30 -47.89 -27.57
CA GLU A 116 -9.84 -47.79 -26.23
C GLU A 116 -10.66 -46.50 -26.04
N ALA A 117 -10.18 -45.36 -26.51
CA ALA A 117 -10.91 -44.11 -26.46
C ALA A 117 -12.17 -44.11 -27.33
N HIS A 118 -12.07 -44.72 -28.51
CA HIS A 118 -13.20 -44.91 -29.41
C HIS A 118 -14.27 -45.77 -28.80
N ASP A 119 -13.89 -46.90 -28.19
CA ASP A 119 -14.86 -47.77 -27.52
C ASP A 119 -15.57 -47.10 -26.33
N ARG A 120 -14.84 -46.30 -25.51
CA ARG A 120 -15.45 -45.46 -24.45
C ARG A 120 -16.42 -44.46 -25.06
N ASN A 121 -16.00 -43.69 -26.06
CA ASN A 121 -16.86 -42.70 -26.73
C ASN A 121 -18.17 -43.35 -27.28
N ARG A 122 -18.05 -44.52 -27.87
CA ARG A 122 -19.21 -45.25 -28.38
C ARG A 122 -20.15 -45.70 -27.27
N GLN A 123 -19.67 -46.20 -26.17
CA GLN A 123 -20.46 -46.61 -25.02
C GLN A 123 -21.17 -45.40 -24.41
N GLU A 124 -20.46 -44.30 -24.17
CA GLU A 124 -21.01 -43.04 -23.67
C GLU A 124 -22.12 -42.52 -24.60
N PHE A 125 -21.87 -42.51 -25.91
CA PHE A 125 -22.78 -42.03 -26.94
C PHE A 125 -24.09 -42.87 -26.96
N GLU A 126 -23.99 -44.19 -27.02
CA GLU A 126 -25.15 -45.09 -27.08
C GLU A 126 -26.00 -44.97 -25.82
N LYS A 127 -25.34 -44.90 -24.64
CA LYS A 127 -26.00 -44.69 -23.33
C LYS A 127 -26.73 -43.35 -23.29
N ALA A 128 -26.12 -42.27 -23.77
CA ALA A 128 -26.75 -40.96 -23.82
C ALA A 128 -27.98 -40.93 -24.74
N LEU A 129 -27.95 -41.62 -25.88
CA LEU A 129 -29.10 -41.75 -26.78
C LEU A 129 -30.29 -42.48 -26.10
N ILE A 130 -30.00 -43.55 -25.33
CA ILE A 130 -31.03 -44.28 -24.58
C ILE A 130 -31.66 -43.37 -23.53
N ILE A 131 -30.79 -42.73 -22.68
CA ILE A 131 -31.27 -41.82 -21.65
C ILE A 131 -32.10 -40.65 -22.22
N ALA A 132 -31.66 -40.10 -23.34
CA ALA A 132 -32.37 -39.01 -24.02
C ALA A 132 -33.77 -39.45 -24.50
N ARG A 133 -33.93 -40.69 -24.94
CA ARG A 133 -35.24 -41.24 -25.37
C ARG A 133 -36.17 -41.54 -24.20
N GLU A 134 -35.66 -42.11 -23.13
CA GLU A 134 -36.42 -42.61 -22.00
C GLU A 134 -36.87 -41.50 -21.03
N ASN A 135 -36.13 -40.38 -20.93
CA ASN A 135 -36.43 -39.35 -19.96
C ASN A 135 -37.10 -38.12 -20.62
N TRP A 136 -38.36 -37.90 -20.28
CA TRP A 136 -39.17 -36.81 -20.82
C TRP A 136 -38.69 -35.42 -20.51
N ASN A 137 -37.95 -35.26 -19.36
CA ASN A 137 -37.38 -34.00 -18.89
C ASN A 137 -36.04 -33.66 -19.56
N VAL A 138 -35.40 -34.56 -20.29
CA VAL A 138 -34.27 -34.24 -21.18
C VAL A 138 -34.81 -33.45 -22.37
N ARG A 139 -34.35 -32.22 -22.52
CA ARG A 139 -34.86 -31.28 -23.55
C ARG A 139 -34.01 -31.26 -24.81
N GLU A 140 -32.71 -31.46 -24.67
CA GLU A 140 -31.73 -31.38 -25.74
C GLU A 140 -30.50 -32.23 -25.40
N LEU A 141 -29.72 -32.58 -26.43
CA LEU A 141 -28.49 -33.37 -26.33
C LEU A 141 -27.29 -32.55 -26.81
N MET A 142 -26.25 -32.51 -26.00
CA MET A 142 -24.94 -31.94 -26.34
C MET A 142 -23.97 -33.07 -26.64
N VAL A 143 -23.48 -33.13 -27.84
CA VAL A 143 -22.51 -34.14 -28.31
C VAL A 143 -21.10 -33.55 -28.20
N GLY A 144 -20.38 -33.90 -27.14
CA GLY A 144 -19.07 -33.39 -26.82
C GLY A 144 -19.06 -31.99 -26.22
N ASN A 145 -17.94 -31.62 -25.64
CA ASN A 145 -17.67 -30.33 -25.00
C ASN A 145 -16.27 -29.84 -25.36
N GLU A 146 -16.17 -28.68 -26.01
CA GLU A 146 -14.89 -28.01 -26.36
C GLU A 146 -13.95 -28.90 -27.22
N ILE A 147 -14.48 -29.73 -28.07
CA ILE A 147 -13.68 -30.65 -28.90
C ILE A 147 -12.81 -29.85 -29.85
N MET A 148 -13.39 -28.86 -30.52
CA MET A 148 -12.63 -28.05 -31.48
C MET A 148 -11.70 -27.05 -30.80
N LEU A 149 -12.06 -26.55 -29.64
CA LEU A 149 -11.16 -25.72 -28.83
C LEU A 149 -9.91 -26.53 -28.45
N ARG A 150 -10.07 -27.72 -27.90
CA ARG A 150 -8.96 -28.62 -27.52
C ARG A 150 -8.12 -29.00 -28.74
N ALA A 151 -8.75 -29.37 -29.85
CA ALA A 151 -8.07 -29.75 -31.08
C ALA A 151 -7.22 -28.59 -31.65
N ARG A 152 -7.73 -27.35 -31.65
CA ARG A 152 -6.98 -26.18 -32.14
C ARG A 152 -5.90 -25.69 -31.20
N MET A 153 -6.06 -25.90 -29.88
CA MET A 153 -4.99 -25.63 -28.91
C MET A 153 -3.82 -26.61 -29.09
N GLU A 154 -4.08 -27.88 -29.36
CA GLU A 154 -3.06 -28.91 -29.58
C GLU A 154 -2.44 -28.82 -30.99
N TYR A 155 -3.26 -28.57 -32.01
CA TYR A 155 -2.92 -28.47 -33.40
C TYR A 155 -3.35 -27.11 -33.96
N PRO A 156 -2.54 -26.05 -33.78
CA PRO A 156 -2.89 -24.71 -34.21
C PRO A 156 -3.21 -24.59 -35.71
N ASP A 157 -4.11 -23.67 -36.00
CA ASP A 157 -4.50 -23.35 -37.38
C ASP A 157 -3.26 -22.94 -38.23
N ILE A 158 -3.31 -23.28 -39.50
CA ILE A 158 -2.30 -22.89 -40.47
C ILE A 158 -2.70 -21.57 -41.13
N VAL A 159 -1.82 -20.60 -41.05
CA VAL A 159 -2.00 -19.30 -41.72
C VAL A 159 -1.28 -19.36 -43.05
N ASP A 160 -2.03 -19.18 -44.12
CA ASP A 160 -1.44 -19.07 -45.50
C ASP A 160 -0.59 -17.78 -45.54
N PRO A 161 0.72 -17.89 -45.80
CA PRO A 161 1.61 -16.75 -45.79
C PRO A 161 1.40 -15.76 -46.95
N GLU A 162 0.72 -16.17 -48.04
CA GLU A 162 0.45 -15.30 -49.17
C GLU A 162 -0.89 -14.56 -49.05
N THR A 163 -1.90 -15.25 -48.57
CA THR A 163 -3.27 -14.71 -48.49
C THR A 163 -3.68 -14.24 -47.12
N GLY A 164 -2.97 -14.65 -46.05
CA GLY A 164 -3.36 -14.45 -44.65
C GLY A 164 -4.58 -15.27 -44.24
N ALA A 165 -5.07 -16.16 -45.08
CA ALA A 165 -6.23 -17.01 -44.77
C ALA A 165 -5.84 -18.07 -43.76
N THR A 166 -6.71 -18.23 -42.75
CA THR A 166 -6.54 -19.22 -41.67
C THR A 166 -7.33 -20.49 -42.03
N GLN A 167 -6.70 -21.65 -41.91
CA GLN A 167 -7.31 -22.95 -42.15
C GLN A 167 -6.99 -23.90 -41.00
N LEU A 168 -7.94 -24.80 -40.70
CA LEU A 168 -7.70 -25.85 -39.71
C LEU A 168 -6.48 -26.70 -40.16
N SER A 169 -5.63 -27.06 -39.19
CA SER A 169 -4.60 -28.07 -39.41
C SER A 169 -5.22 -29.41 -39.82
N PRO A 170 -4.49 -30.27 -40.54
CA PRO A 170 -5.00 -31.59 -40.92
C PRO A 170 -5.47 -32.41 -39.74
N GLU A 171 -4.77 -32.32 -38.61
CA GLU A 171 -5.09 -33.02 -37.39
C GLU A 171 -6.39 -32.47 -36.75
N ALA A 172 -6.56 -31.16 -36.66
CA ALA A 172 -7.81 -30.53 -36.17
C ALA A 172 -8.97 -30.83 -37.12
N ARG A 173 -8.72 -30.95 -38.42
CA ARG A 173 -9.73 -31.34 -39.42
C ARG A 173 -10.24 -32.77 -39.20
N ILE A 174 -9.38 -33.72 -38.86
CA ILE A 174 -9.80 -35.10 -38.55
C ILE A 174 -10.71 -35.11 -37.33
N ARG A 175 -10.39 -34.31 -36.25
CA ARG A 175 -11.23 -34.19 -35.07
C ARG A 175 -12.62 -33.61 -35.41
N LEU A 176 -12.65 -32.62 -36.30
CA LEU A 176 -13.91 -32.07 -36.77
C LEU A 176 -14.74 -33.13 -37.50
N ASP A 177 -14.12 -33.90 -38.40
CA ASP A 177 -14.85 -34.93 -39.17
C ASP A 177 -15.39 -36.04 -38.27
N ASP A 178 -14.65 -36.44 -37.23
CA ASP A 178 -15.15 -37.38 -36.19
C ASP A 178 -16.33 -36.80 -35.42
N LEU A 179 -16.27 -35.54 -34.97
CA LEU A 179 -17.36 -34.84 -34.30
C LEU A 179 -18.62 -34.74 -35.21
N LEU A 180 -18.43 -34.36 -36.46
CA LEU A 180 -19.54 -34.27 -37.42
C LEU A 180 -20.20 -35.64 -37.63
N GLY A 181 -19.42 -36.73 -37.58
CA GLY A 181 -19.96 -38.11 -37.60
C GLY A 181 -20.91 -38.38 -36.44
N TYR A 182 -20.48 -38.13 -35.22
CA TYR A 182 -21.34 -38.28 -34.01
C TYR A 182 -22.58 -37.39 -34.07
N LEU A 183 -22.47 -36.13 -34.48
CA LEU A 183 -23.58 -35.19 -34.59
C LEU A 183 -24.65 -35.71 -35.60
N ARG A 184 -24.25 -36.15 -36.80
CA ARG A 184 -25.14 -36.70 -37.80
C ARG A 184 -25.83 -37.95 -37.32
N GLU A 185 -25.13 -38.84 -36.61
CA GLU A 185 -25.71 -40.07 -36.06
C GLU A 185 -26.71 -39.73 -34.93
N ALA A 186 -26.39 -38.80 -33.99
CA ALA A 186 -27.29 -38.38 -32.95
C ALA A 186 -28.60 -37.83 -33.53
N ARG A 187 -28.51 -36.91 -34.49
CA ARG A 187 -29.70 -36.28 -35.14
C ARG A 187 -30.62 -37.28 -35.86
N ARG A 188 -30.05 -38.38 -36.38
CA ARG A 188 -30.83 -39.47 -36.97
C ARG A 188 -31.48 -40.39 -35.92
N SER A 189 -30.88 -40.45 -34.74
CA SER A 189 -31.23 -41.42 -33.71
C SER A 189 -32.27 -40.93 -32.72
N ILE A 190 -32.40 -39.62 -32.50
CA ILE A 190 -33.35 -39.05 -31.54
C ILE A 190 -34.13 -37.89 -32.17
N THR A 191 -35.33 -37.58 -31.59
CA THR A 191 -36.17 -36.47 -32.01
C THR A 191 -35.90 -35.16 -31.25
N LYS A 192 -35.06 -35.23 -30.22
CA LYS A 192 -34.68 -34.04 -29.44
C LYS A 192 -33.64 -33.25 -30.17
N PRO A 193 -33.60 -31.91 -29.99
CA PRO A 193 -32.57 -31.07 -30.60
C PRO A 193 -31.19 -31.50 -30.19
N VAL A 194 -30.26 -31.50 -31.13
CA VAL A 194 -28.87 -31.88 -30.95
C VAL A 194 -27.94 -30.71 -31.26
N SER A 195 -26.94 -30.49 -30.42
CA SER A 195 -25.84 -29.54 -30.61
C SER A 195 -24.52 -30.12 -30.10
N THR A 196 -23.46 -29.37 -30.27
CA THR A 196 -22.19 -29.50 -29.54
C THR A 196 -21.90 -28.19 -28.82
N SER A 197 -21.02 -28.22 -27.84
CA SER A 197 -20.69 -27.04 -27.03
C SER A 197 -19.24 -26.60 -27.31
N GLU A 198 -19.08 -25.40 -27.88
CA GLU A 198 -17.76 -24.85 -28.25
C GLU A 198 -17.64 -23.39 -27.82
N GLY A 199 -16.43 -22.87 -27.79
CA GLY A 199 -16.18 -21.44 -27.61
C GLY A 199 -16.77 -20.61 -28.76
N TRP A 200 -17.04 -19.34 -28.50
CA TRP A 200 -17.55 -18.43 -29.54
C TRP A 200 -16.62 -18.30 -30.74
N SER A 201 -15.31 -18.39 -30.52
CA SER A 201 -14.27 -18.33 -31.56
C SER A 201 -14.30 -19.54 -32.51
N GLU A 202 -14.57 -20.72 -31.97
CA GLU A 202 -14.68 -21.97 -32.75
C GLU A 202 -15.90 -21.93 -33.67
N TRP A 203 -17.05 -21.48 -33.12
CA TRP A 203 -18.25 -21.26 -33.92
C TRP A 203 -18.05 -20.22 -35.02
N ALA A 204 -17.29 -19.15 -34.74
CA ALA A 204 -16.99 -18.14 -35.77
C ALA A 204 -16.01 -18.64 -36.85
N ALA A 205 -15.05 -19.48 -36.44
CA ALA A 205 -14.01 -20.00 -37.36
C ALA A 205 -14.46 -21.20 -38.21
N ILE A 206 -15.46 -21.98 -37.73
CA ILE A 206 -15.89 -23.23 -38.35
C ILE A 206 -17.38 -23.17 -38.69
N PRO A 207 -17.80 -22.38 -39.69
CA PRO A 207 -19.24 -22.25 -40.06
C PRO A 207 -19.92 -23.55 -40.43
N GLU A 208 -19.19 -24.54 -41.00
CA GLU A 208 -19.70 -25.84 -41.38
C GLU A 208 -20.24 -26.66 -40.19
N LEU A 209 -19.66 -26.48 -39.00
CA LEU A 209 -20.17 -27.09 -37.77
C LEU A 209 -21.63 -26.66 -37.47
N GLY A 210 -21.92 -25.39 -37.76
CA GLY A 210 -23.27 -24.86 -37.62
C GLY A 210 -24.32 -25.50 -38.52
N ALA A 211 -23.96 -26.12 -39.63
CA ALA A 211 -24.89 -26.83 -40.52
C ALA A 211 -25.36 -28.17 -39.93
N GLU A 212 -24.52 -28.78 -39.09
CA GLU A 212 -24.76 -30.14 -38.58
C GLU A 212 -25.45 -30.15 -37.17
N VAL A 213 -25.78 -28.99 -36.63
CA VAL A 213 -26.47 -28.87 -35.34
C VAL A 213 -27.84 -28.24 -35.50
N ASP A 214 -28.76 -28.51 -34.58
CA ASP A 214 -30.10 -27.91 -34.58
C ASP A 214 -30.12 -26.50 -33.97
N PHE A 215 -29.18 -26.22 -33.07
CA PHE A 215 -28.98 -24.92 -32.43
C PHE A 215 -27.51 -24.74 -32.06
N ILE A 216 -27.05 -23.52 -31.81
CA ILE A 216 -25.70 -23.19 -31.44
C ILE A 216 -25.56 -23.20 -29.91
N THR A 217 -24.56 -23.84 -29.38
CA THR A 217 -24.22 -23.77 -27.94
C THR A 217 -22.83 -23.22 -27.74
N THR A 218 -22.74 -21.99 -27.24
CA THR A 218 -21.48 -21.25 -27.14
C THR A 218 -21.05 -21.06 -25.70
N HIS A 219 -19.75 -21.21 -25.44
CA HIS A 219 -19.14 -20.83 -24.17
C HIS A 219 -18.64 -19.40 -24.26
N ASN A 220 -19.05 -18.57 -23.31
CA ASN A 220 -18.65 -17.18 -23.18
C ASN A 220 -18.11 -16.96 -21.76
N LEU A 221 -16.81 -17.13 -21.60
CA LEU A 221 -16.14 -17.10 -20.29
C LEU A 221 -15.15 -15.90 -20.21
N PRO A 222 -15.64 -14.69 -19.91
CA PRO A 222 -14.85 -13.46 -19.94
C PRO A 222 -13.59 -13.48 -19.07
N PHE A 223 -13.59 -14.28 -17.97
CA PHE A 223 -12.44 -14.44 -17.11
C PHE A 223 -11.23 -15.03 -17.87
N TRP A 224 -11.45 -16.07 -18.65
CA TRP A 224 -10.38 -16.69 -19.45
C TRP A 224 -9.86 -15.77 -20.55
N GLU A 225 -10.71 -14.89 -21.05
CA GLU A 225 -10.41 -13.84 -22.03
C GLU A 225 -9.81 -12.57 -21.40
N GLN A 226 -9.47 -12.60 -20.12
CA GLN A 226 -8.80 -11.51 -19.38
C GLN A 226 -9.64 -10.22 -19.28
N ILE A 227 -10.95 -10.31 -19.44
CA ILE A 227 -11.88 -9.18 -19.41
C ILE A 227 -12.15 -8.78 -17.96
N ARG A 228 -12.20 -7.48 -17.66
CA ARG A 228 -12.61 -6.99 -16.33
C ARG A 228 -14.04 -7.40 -15.99
N ALA A 229 -14.28 -7.71 -14.72
CA ALA A 229 -15.61 -8.07 -14.23
C ALA A 229 -16.69 -7.05 -14.64
N ASP A 230 -16.37 -5.75 -14.58
CA ASP A 230 -17.31 -4.67 -14.92
C ASP A 230 -17.71 -4.66 -16.41
N ASN A 231 -16.94 -5.32 -17.28
CA ASN A 231 -17.20 -5.45 -18.73
C ASN A 231 -17.64 -6.87 -19.13
N ALA A 232 -17.66 -7.82 -18.19
CA ALA A 232 -17.87 -9.24 -18.49
C ALA A 232 -19.22 -9.51 -19.17
N MET A 233 -20.29 -8.90 -18.67
CA MET A 233 -21.63 -9.02 -19.23
C MET A 233 -21.70 -8.43 -20.66
N ALA A 234 -21.18 -7.22 -20.84
CA ALA A 234 -21.16 -6.56 -22.16
C ALA A 234 -20.37 -7.36 -23.19
N TYR A 235 -19.21 -7.90 -22.82
CA TYR A 235 -18.39 -8.78 -23.64
C TYR A 235 -19.16 -10.04 -24.06
N ALA A 236 -19.79 -10.74 -23.11
CA ALA A 236 -20.50 -11.97 -23.42
C ALA A 236 -21.64 -11.75 -24.43
N PHE A 237 -22.40 -10.67 -24.30
CA PHE A 237 -23.46 -10.35 -25.25
C PHE A 237 -22.95 -9.78 -26.58
N GLU A 238 -21.80 -9.14 -26.62
CA GLU A 238 -21.13 -8.78 -27.88
C GLU A 238 -20.82 -10.05 -28.71
N LYS A 239 -20.23 -11.08 -28.06
CA LYS A 239 -19.91 -12.35 -28.71
C LYS A 239 -21.16 -13.13 -29.13
N TYR A 240 -22.18 -13.11 -28.29
CA TYR A 240 -23.51 -13.64 -28.64
C TYR A 240 -24.09 -12.96 -29.92
N ASP A 241 -24.01 -11.63 -29.99
CA ASP A 241 -24.51 -10.86 -31.13
C ASP A 241 -23.65 -11.10 -32.42
N VAL A 242 -22.34 -11.41 -32.28
CA VAL A 242 -21.50 -11.87 -33.39
C VAL A 242 -22.04 -13.18 -33.95
N LEU A 243 -22.31 -14.18 -33.10
CA LEU A 243 -22.83 -15.48 -33.52
C LEU A 243 -24.23 -15.38 -34.13
N ARG A 244 -25.10 -14.50 -33.65
CA ARG A 244 -26.39 -14.23 -34.24
C ARG A 244 -26.29 -13.72 -35.68
N ARG A 245 -25.26 -12.99 -36.02
CA ARG A 245 -25.01 -12.51 -37.39
C ARG A 245 -24.47 -13.61 -38.27
N ILE A 246 -23.60 -14.52 -37.74
CA ILE A 246 -23.06 -15.66 -38.50
C ILE A 246 -24.14 -16.72 -38.76
N TYR A 247 -25.01 -16.97 -37.79
CA TYR A 247 -26.05 -18.01 -37.82
C TYR A 247 -27.47 -17.42 -37.74
N PRO A 248 -27.91 -16.64 -38.74
CA PRO A 248 -29.22 -16.02 -38.70
C PRO A 248 -30.34 -17.10 -38.69
N GLY A 249 -31.28 -16.96 -37.76
CA GLY A 249 -32.42 -17.88 -37.61
C GLY A 249 -32.15 -19.13 -36.77
N LYS A 250 -30.93 -19.41 -36.36
CA LYS A 250 -30.66 -20.48 -35.39
C LYS A 250 -30.84 -19.98 -33.95
N ARG A 251 -31.42 -20.83 -33.10
CA ARG A 251 -31.41 -20.61 -31.66
C ARG A 251 -29.96 -20.66 -31.17
N ILE A 252 -29.56 -19.74 -30.29
CA ILE A 252 -28.27 -19.74 -29.64
C ILE A 252 -28.47 -19.87 -28.14
N LEU A 253 -27.84 -20.86 -27.54
CA LEU A 253 -27.74 -21.10 -26.12
C LEU A 253 -26.33 -20.69 -25.66
N ILE A 254 -26.26 -19.81 -24.66
CA ILE A 254 -24.97 -19.61 -23.98
C ILE A 254 -24.76 -20.80 -23.04
N GLY A 255 -23.97 -21.77 -23.50
CA GLY A 255 -23.73 -23.05 -22.83
C GLY A 255 -23.02 -22.93 -21.54
N GLU A 256 -22.09 -21.95 -21.44
CA GLU A 256 -21.35 -21.64 -20.23
C GLU A 256 -21.14 -20.13 -20.10
N PHE A 257 -21.52 -19.61 -18.94
CA PHE A 257 -21.20 -18.29 -18.47
C PHE A 257 -20.94 -18.31 -16.97
N GLY A 258 -19.95 -17.61 -16.49
CA GLY A 258 -19.65 -17.55 -15.07
C GLY A 258 -18.46 -16.67 -14.73
N TRP A 259 -18.12 -16.64 -13.45
CA TRP A 259 -16.97 -15.94 -12.92
C TRP A 259 -16.44 -16.66 -11.67
N PRO A 260 -15.13 -16.90 -11.54
CA PRO A 260 -14.59 -17.57 -10.36
C PRO A 260 -14.56 -16.67 -9.14
N SER A 261 -14.79 -17.26 -7.96
CA SER A 261 -14.74 -16.54 -6.69
C SER A 261 -13.33 -16.44 -6.09
N GLN A 262 -12.41 -17.30 -6.53
CA GLN A 262 -11.02 -17.37 -6.05
C GLN A 262 -10.10 -17.81 -7.20
N GLY A 263 -8.80 -17.72 -6.96
CA GLY A 263 -7.76 -18.04 -7.92
C GLY A 263 -6.84 -16.86 -8.20
N TYR A 264 -5.82 -17.05 -9.03
CA TYR A 264 -4.96 -15.95 -9.47
C TYR A 264 -5.66 -15.07 -10.49
N ASN A 265 -5.35 -13.81 -10.47
CA ASN A 265 -5.82 -12.89 -11.50
C ASN A 265 -5.27 -13.27 -12.87
N ARG A 266 -6.09 -13.10 -13.90
CA ARG A 266 -5.65 -13.11 -15.30
C ARG A 266 -5.70 -11.69 -15.84
N MET A 267 -4.56 -11.02 -15.89
CA MET A 267 -4.49 -9.60 -16.24
C MET A 267 -5.53 -8.76 -15.48
N ALA A 268 -6.50 -8.19 -16.17
CA ALA A 268 -7.55 -7.37 -15.59
C ALA A 268 -8.73 -8.16 -14.96
N ALA A 269 -8.80 -9.46 -15.20
CA ALA A 269 -9.82 -10.34 -14.62
C ALA A 269 -9.42 -10.78 -13.21
N VAL A 270 -10.16 -10.33 -12.20
CA VAL A 270 -9.88 -10.59 -10.78
C VAL A 270 -10.95 -11.53 -10.20
N PRO A 271 -10.59 -12.76 -9.81
CA PRO A 271 -11.49 -13.65 -9.11
C PRO A 271 -11.79 -13.12 -7.72
N ASN A 272 -13.06 -13.01 -7.36
CA ASN A 272 -13.47 -12.52 -6.05
C ASN A 272 -14.94 -12.87 -5.84
N PRO A 273 -15.41 -13.27 -4.63
CA PRO A 273 -16.81 -13.61 -4.38
C PRO A 273 -17.80 -12.49 -4.72
N LEU A 274 -17.45 -11.23 -4.43
CA LEU A 274 -18.31 -10.10 -4.76
C LEU A 274 -18.39 -9.85 -6.28
N LYS A 275 -17.24 -10.01 -6.99
CA LYS A 275 -17.21 -9.91 -8.46
C LYS A 275 -17.93 -11.07 -9.11
N GLN A 276 -17.86 -12.27 -8.55
CA GLN A 276 -18.69 -13.40 -9.00
C GLN A 276 -20.17 -13.06 -8.89
N ALA A 277 -20.61 -12.57 -7.74
CA ALA A 277 -22.00 -12.16 -7.53
C ALA A 277 -22.42 -11.04 -8.51
N GLN A 278 -21.58 -10.04 -8.72
CA GLN A 278 -21.80 -8.94 -9.65
C GLN A 278 -21.99 -9.47 -11.08
N VAL A 279 -21.01 -10.20 -11.59
CA VAL A 279 -21.01 -10.68 -12.98
C VAL A 279 -22.19 -11.61 -13.26
N VAL A 280 -22.46 -12.56 -12.35
CA VAL A 280 -23.57 -13.49 -12.51
C VAL A 280 -24.90 -12.74 -12.49
N ARG A 281 -25.14 -11.85 -11.53
CA ARG A 281 -26.42 -11.11 -11.40
C ARG A 281 -26.66 -10.16 -12.58
N GLU A 282 -25.65 -9.39 -13.01
CA GLU A 282 -25.74 -8.52 -14.18
C GLU A 282 -26.07 -9.32 -15.45
N PHE A 283 -25.42 -10.47 -15.62
CA PHE A 283 -25.68 -11.35 -16.75
C PHE A 283 -27.12 -11.91 -16.71
N LEU A 284 -27.60 -12.37 -15.56
CA LEU A 284 -28.97 -12.91 -15.42
C LEU A 284 -30.03 -11.86 -15.78
N ILE A 285 -29.86 -10.62 -15.32
CA ILE A 285 -30.74 -9.50 -15.64
C ILE A 285 -30.81 -9.27 -17.16
N GLU A 286 -29.65 -9.22 -17.80
CA GLU A 286 -29.56 -8.93 -19.23
C GLU A 286 -30.01 -10.11 -20.08
N ALA A 287 -29.72 -11.35 -19.68
CA ALA A 287 -30.18 -12.57 -20.37
C ALA A 287 -31.70 -12.67 -20.37
N GLU A 288 -32.36 -12.42 -19.24
CA GLU A 288 -33.81 -12.36 -19.16
C GLU A 288 -34.40 -11.23 -20.00
N ARG A 289 -33.81 -10.03 -19.92
CA ARG A 289 -34.25 -8.88 -20.73
C ARG A 289 -34.22 -9.18 -22.24
N ARG A 290 -33.19 -9.94 -22.69
CA ARG A 290 -33.02 -10.32 -24.11
C ARG A 290 -33.74 -11.59 -24.50
N GLY A 291 -34.27 -12.36 -23.54
CA GLY A 291 -34.88 -13.69 -23.77
C GLY A 291 -33.85 -14.72 -24.27
N VAL A 292 -32.62 -14.67 -23.75
CA VAL A 292 -31.50 -15.55 -24.14
C VAL A 292 -31.48 -16.77 -23.23
N ASP A 293 -31.39 -17.97 -23.80
CA ASP A 293 -31.15 -19.21 -23.05
C ASP A 293 -29.68 -19.30 -22.63
N TYR A 294 -29.43 -19.78 -21.40
CA TYR A 294 -28.08 -19.88 -20.85
C TYR A 294 -27.95 -21.01 -19.81
N ASN A 295 -26.68 -21.36 -19.51
CA ASN A 295 -26.28 -22.14 -18.31
C ASN A 295 -25.19 -21.37 -17.56
N ILE A 296 -25.33 -21.25 -16.26
CA ILE A 296 -24.27 -20.69 -15.38
C ILE A 296 -23.33 -21.80 -14.97
N VAL A 297 -22.05 -21.59 -15.17
CA VAL A 297 -20.95 -22.45 -14.68
C VAL A 297 -20.54 -21.90 -13.31
N GLU A 298 -20.73 -22.64 -12.21
CA GLU A 298 -21.42 -23.94 -12.14
C GLU A 298 -22.22 -24.02 -10.81
N ALA A 299 -22.91 -25.10 -10.56
CA ALA A 299 -23.70 -25.23 -9.33
C ALA A 299 -22.82 -25.24 -8.09
N PHE A 300 -21.81 -26.09 -8.04
CA PHE A 300 -20.93 -26.31 -6.87
C PHE A 300 -19.47 -26.16 -7.22
N ASP A 301 -18.67 -25.64 -6.30
CA ASP A 301 -17.23 -25.61 -6.43
C ASP A 301 -16.65 -27.04 -6.61
N GLN A 302 -15.62 -27.16 -7.46
CA GLN A 302 -15.00 -28.41 -7.88
C GLN A 302 -13.52 -28.46 -7.48
N PRO A 303 -13.17 -28.80 -6.22
CA PRO A 303 -11.80 -28.72 -5.71
C PRO A 303 -10.75 -29.51 -6.51
N TRP A 304 -11.16 -30.47 -7.32
CA TRP A 304 -10.29 -31.28 -8.15
C TRP A 304 -9.81 -30.56 -9.43
N LYS A 305 -10.49 -29.53 -9.91
CA LYS A 305 -10.15 -28.75 -11.13
C LYS A 305 -8.91 -27.84 -10.95
N THR A 306 -7.92 -28.26 -10.20
CA THR A 306 -6.67 -27.50 -9.95
C THR A 306 -5.76 -27.39 -11.16
N PHE A 307 -5.98 -28.22 -12.19
CA PHE A 307 -5.22 -28.21 -13.44
C PHE A 307 -5.65 -27.07 -14.38
N GLU A 308 -6.82 -26.50 -14.20
CA GLU A 308 -7.25 -25.34 -14.95
C GLU A 308 -6.41 -24.10 -14.56
N GLY A 309 -6.04 -23.30 -15.53
CA GLY A 309 -5.13 -22.17 -15.35
C GLY A 309 -5.56 -21.21 -14.21
N SER A 310 -4.62 -20.47 -13.67
CA SER A 310 -4.83 -19.49 -12.60
C SER A 310 -5.35 -20.07 -11.27
N ASN A 311 -5.36 -21.37 -11.06
CA ASN A 311 -5.99 -22.04 -9.92
C ASN A 311 -7.43 -21.56 -9.67
N ALA A 312 -8.12 -21.11 -10.70
CA ALA A 312 -9.49 -20.61 -10.63
C ALA A 312 -10.54 -21.72 -10.85
N GLY A 313 -10.16 -22.81 -11.52
CA GLY A 313 -11.02 -23.95 -11.86
C GLY A 313 -11.86 -24.47 -10.71
N PRO A 314 -11.31 -24.62 -9.49
CA PRO A 314 -12.07 -25.10 -8.32
C PRO A 314 -13.23 -24.20 -7.87
N TYR A 315 -13.32 -22.92 -8.28
CA TYR A 315 -14.09 -21.89 -7.57
C TYR A 315 -15.18 -21.21 -8.41
N TRP A 316 -15.77 -21.90 -9.37
CA TRP A 316 -16.85 -21.37 -10.24
C TRP A 316 -18.25 -21.55 -9.69
N GLY A 317 -18.44 -22.42 -8.69
CA GLY A 317 -19.76 -22.75 -8.14
C GLY A 317 -20.48 -21.54 -7.57
N ILE A 318 -21.81 -21.53 -7.66
CA ILE A 318 -22.70 -20.65 -6.87
C ILE A 318 -22.71 -21.09 -5.40
N TYR A 319 -22.64 -22.39 -5.18
CA TYR A 319 -22.39 -22.98 -3.87
C TYR A 319 -20.92 -23.38 -3.74
N ASN A 320 -20.39 -23.33 -2.52
CA ASN A 320 -19.06 -23.89 -2.24
C ASN A 320 -19.08 -25.43 -2.23
N SER A 321 -17.92 -26.06 -2.03
CA SER A 321 -17.78 -27.52 -1.94
C SER A 321 -18.59 -28.15 -0.78
N ASP A 322 -18.90 -27.37 0.26
CA ASP A 322 -19.71 -27.80 1.41
C ASP A 322 -21.22 -27.53 1.20
N ARG A 323 -21.63 -27.23 -0.03
CA ARG A 323 -23.01 -26.92 -0.43
C ARG A 323 -23.60 -25.69 0.24
N GLN A 324 -22.76 -24.76 0.70
CA GLN A 324 -23.22 -23.46 1.22
C GLN A 324 -23.24 -22.42 0.10
N PRO A 325 -24.31 -21.60 0.00
CA PRO A 325 -24.36 -20.54 -1.02
C PRO A 325 -23.26 -19.50 -0.78
N LYS A 326 -22.51 -19.17 -1.81
CA LYS A 326 -21.44 -18.15 -1.71
C LYS A 326 -21.95 -16.73 -1.74
N PHE A 327 -23.10 -16.51 -2.36
CA PHE A 327 -23.79 -15.22 -2.40
C PHE A 327 -25.30 -15.42 -2.67
N LYS A 328 -26.09 -14.40 -2.37
CA LYS A 328 -27.52 -14.38 -2.67
C LYS A 328 -27.76 -13.91 -4.10
N LEU A 329 -28.62 -14.59 -4.84
CA LEU A 329 -29.06 -14.14 -6.16
C LEU A 329 -30.01 -12.94 -6.07
N VAL A 330 -30.78 -12.84 -4.98
CA VAL A 330 -31.75 -11.77 -4.72
C VAL A 330 -31.44 -11.13 -3.36
N GLY A 331 -31.58 -9.81 -3.27
CA GLY A 331 -31.32 -9.03 -2.07
C GLY A 331 -29.84 -8.56 -1.96
N PRO A 332 -29.51 -7.87 -0.90
CA PRO A 332 -28.17 -7.32 -0.73
C PRO A 332 -27.10 -8.41 -0.64
N VAL A 333 -26.00 -8.21 -1.37
CA VAL A 333 -24.78 -9.03 -1.26
C VAL A 333 -23.82 -8.26 -0.41
N GLN A 334 -23.69 -8.62 0.86
CA GLN A 334 -22.73 -8.02 1.76
C GLN A 334 -21.49 -8.92 1.86
N LYS A 335 -20.29 -8.30 1.89
CA LYS A 335 -19.12 -8.97 2.41
C LYS A 335 -19.34 -9.16 3.91
N ASP A 336 -19.47 -10.41 4.34
CA ASP A 336 -19.67 -10.78 5.74
C ASP A 336 -18.40 -10.56 6.59
N ARG A 337 -17.98 -9.30 6.71
CA ARG A 337 -16.80 -8.92 7.50
C ARG A 337 -17.05 -7.67 8.35
N PRO A 338 -18.07 -7.70 9.23
CA PRO A 338 -18.38 -6.56 10.10
C PRO A 338 -17.24 -6.22 11.07
N TRP A 339 -16.31 -7.16 11.30
CA TRP A 339 -15.13 -6.95 12.13
C TRP A 339 -14.08 -6.01 11.49
N MET A 340 -14.08 -5.81 10.17
CA MET A 340 -13.14 -4.88 9.50
C MET A 340 -13.30 -3.43 9.96
N PRO A 341 -14.47 -2.79 9.79
CA PRO A 341 -14.65 -1.44 10.29
C PRO A 341 -14.47 -1.35 11.80
N VAL A 342 -14.91 -2.36 12.55
CA VAL A 342 -14.72 -2.42 14.01
C VAL A 342 -13.23 -2.45 14.36
N GLY A 343 -12.45 -3.30 13.71
CA GLY A 343 -10.99 -3.36 13.92
C GLY A 343 -10.30 -2.04 13.61
N GLY A 344 -10.64 -1.41 12.49
CA GLY A 344 -10.10 -0.10 12.12
C GLY A 344 -10.41 1.00 13.14
N VAL A 345 -11.66 1.05 13.59
CA VAL A 345 -12.11 1.98 14.65
C VAL A 345 -11.38 1.73 15.96
N LEU A 346 -11.25 0.46 16.38
CA LEU A 346 -10.55 0.13 17.63
C LEU A 346 -9.07 0.54 17.56
N ILE A 347 -8.38 0.28 16.45
CA ILE A 347 -6.98 0.68 16.25
C ILE A 347 -6.87 2.21 16.28
N GLY A 348 -7.66 2.93 15.49
CA GLY A 348 -7.59 4.38 15.40
C GLY A 348 -7.96 5.08 16.70
N SER A 349 -9.01 4.62 17.39
CA SER A 349 -9.42 5.15 18.68
C SER A 349 -8.39 4.86 19.78
N PHE A 350 -7.83 3.65 19.81
CA PHE A 350 -6.75 3.31 20.74
C PHE A 350 -5.54 4.22 20.56
N ILE A 351 -5.07 4.39 19.33
CA ILE A 351 -3.94 5.27 19.00
C ILE A 351 -4.25 6.71 19.48
N THR A 352 -5.44 7.22 19.18
CA THR A 352 -5.86 8.57 19.56
C THR A 352 -5.83 8.76 21.08
N VAL A 353 -6.50 7.87 21.81
CA VAL A 353 -6.58 7.98 23.27
C VAL A 353 -5.20 7.80 23.90
N TRP A 354 -4.43 6.80 23.47
CA TRP A 354 -3.11 6.53 24.02
C TRP A 354 -2.13 7.69 23.80
N SER A 355 -2.10 8.27 22.60
CA SER A 355 -1.17 9.35 22.24
C SER A 355 -1.52 10.67 22.94
N LEU A 356 -2.81 11.00 23.04
CA LEU A 356 -3.26 12.29 23.57
C LEU A 356 -3.58 12.27 25.08
N SER A 357 -3.66 11.11 25.72
CA SER A 357 -4.06 10.98 27.13
C SER A 357 -3.19 11.76 28.12
N ARG A 358 -1.93 11.98 27.79
CA ARG A 358 -0.94 12.69 28.61
C ARG A 358 -0.74 14.15 28.19
N ARG A 359 -1.53 14.62 27.22
CA ARG A 359 -1.46 15.98 26.68
C ARG A 359 -2.74 16.73 26.94
N ARG A 360 -2.73 18.05 26.81
CA ARG A 360 -3.92 18.91 26.91
C ARG A 360 -4.29 19.44 25.52
N PRO A 361 -4.83 18.60 24.63
CA PRO A 361 -5.13 19.04 23.28
C PRO A 361 -6.30 20.02 23.25
N THR A 362 -6.29 20.95 22.31
CA THR A 362 -7.49 21.64 21.87
C THR A 362 -8.39 20.68 21.11
N PHE A 363 -9.63 21.08 20.83
CA PHE A 363 -10.52 20.25 20.00
C PHE A 363 -9.99 20.10 18.56
N GLY A 364 -9.48 21.19 17.95
CA GLY A 364 -8.91 21.17 16.60
C GLY A 364 -7.73 20.21 16.49
N HIS A 365 -6.79 20.25 17.45
CA HIS A 365 -5.67 19.32 17.50
C HIS A 365 -6.15 17.85 17.67
N ALA A 366 -7.08 17.61 18.61
CA ALA A 366 -7.55 16.25 18.89
C ALA A 366 -8.30 15.63 17.72
N ILE A 367 -9.17 16.40 17.03
CA ILE A 367 -9.95 15.87 15.91
C ILE A 367 -9.08 15.59 14.67
N SER A 368 -8.14 16.47 14.32
CA SER A 368 -7.22 16.26 13.23
C SER A 368 -6.37 15.00 13.43
N TYR A 369 -5.85 14.81 14.62
CA TYR A 369 -5.09 13.62 14.98
C TYR A 369 -5.96 12.35 14.97
N ALA A 370 -7.18 12.42 15.51
CA ALA A 370 -8.10 11.29 15.55
C ALA A 370 -8.53 10.83 14.15
N ILE A 371 -8.76 11.76 13.22
CA ILE A 371 -9.07 11.45 11.82
C ILE A 371 -7.91 10.70 11.17
N ALA A 372 -6.67 11.20 11.31
CA ALA A 372 -5.50 10.54 10.76
C ALA A 372 -5.26 9.15 11.37
N ALA A 373 -5.43 9.01 12.70
CA ALA A 373 -5.30 7.73 13.38
C ALA A 373 -6.35 6.70 12.91
N ASN A 374 -7.59 7.14 12.70
CA ASN A 374 -8.66 6.29 12.16
C ASN A 374 -8.43 5.94 10.68
N ALA A 375 -7.90 6.86 9.87
CA ALA A 375 -7.52 6.56 8.49
C ALA A 375 -6.42 5.48 8.42
N ILE A 376 -5.42 5.56 9.30
CA ILE A 376 -4.40 4.52 9.45
C ILE A 376 -5.01 3.21 9.92
N GLY A 377 -5.91 3.23 10.92
CA GLY A 377 -6.63 2.04 11.38
C GLY A 377 -7.39 1.34 10.24
N ALA A 378 -8.07 2.11 9.40
CA ALA A 378 -8.74 1.61 8.21
C ALA A 378 -7.74 1.00 7.19
N GLY A 379 -6.59 1.65 6.99
CA GLY A 379 -5.52 1.16 6.12
C GLY A 379 -4.92 -0.16 6.61
N VAL A 380 -4.64 -0.26 7.91
CA VAL A 380 -4.15 -1.49 8.55
C VAL A 380 -5.14 -2.64 8.35
N MET A 381 -6.44 -2.38 8.57
CA MET A 381 -7.46 -3.41 8.38
C MET A 381 -7.64 -3.80 6.92
N SER A 382 -7.59 -2.84 5.99
CA SER A 382 -7.63 -3.13 4.55
C SER A 382 -6.45 -4.01 4.13
N ALA A 383 -5.25 -3.72 4.63
CA ALA A 383 -4.08 -4.54 4.36
C ALA A 383 -4.15 -5.92 5.02
N ALA A 384 -4.64 -6.02 6.26
CA ALA A 384 -4.76 -7.28 6.98
C ALA A 384 -5.76 -8.26 6.34
N VAL A 385 -6.81 -7.74 5.71
CA VAL A 385 -7.84 -8.55 5.04
C VAL A 385 -7.41 -9.03 3.65
N TYR A 386 -6.43 -8.38 3.05
CA TYR A 386 -5.97 -8.67 1.70
C TYR A 386 -5.74 -10.17 1.39
N PRO A 387 -5.05 -10.97 2.23
CA PRO A 387 -4.87 -12.40 1.97
C PRO A 387 -6.16 -13.25 1.99
N PHE A 388 -7.24 -12.70 2.54
CA PHE A 388 -8.55 -13.36 2.58
C PHE A 388 -9.43 -13.00 1.38
N ASP A 389 -9.05 -11.94 0.63
CA ASP A 389 -9.75 -11.50 -0.57
C ASP A 389 -9.10 -12.00 -1.86
N TYR A 390 -7.83 -12.38 -1.82
CA TYR A 390 -7.05 -12.74 -3.00
C TYR A 390 -6.26 -14.02 -2.77
N TYR A 391 -6.13 -14.80 -3.82
CA TYR A 391 -5.29 -15.98 -3.80
C TYR A 391 -3.83 -15.59 -3.99
N LEU A 392 -2.98 -15.89 -2.99
CA LEU A 392 -1.59 -15.47 -2.99
C LEU A 392 -0.65 -16.65 -3.24
N ASN A 393 0.25 -16.52 -4.22
CA ASN A 393 1.40 -17.42 -4.34
C ASN A 393 2.48 -17.04 -3.31
N VAL A 394 3.53 -17.86 -3.18
CA VAL A 394 4.61 -17.65 -2.21
C VAL A 394 5.26 -16.25 -2.38
N GLY A 395 5.47 -15.80 -3.61
CA GLY A 395 6.04 -14.48 -3.88
C GLY A 395 5.15 -13.35 -3.38
N LEU A 396 3.84 -13.41 -3.64
CA LEU A 396 2.86 -12.42 -3.17
C LEU A 396 2.72 -12.46 -1.65
N TRP A 397 2.79 -13.63 -1.00
CA TRP A 397 2.84 -13.73 0.46
C TRP A 397 4.05 -13.02 1.06
N VAL A 398 5.25 -13.24 0.50
CA VAL A 398 6.48 -12.57 0.95
C VAL A 398 6.33 -11.04 0.80
N MET A 399 5.84 -10.59 -0.35
CA MET A 399 5.62 -9.15 -0.59
C MET A 399 4.59 -8.55 0.34
N TRP A 400 3.50 -9.25 0.61
CA TRP A 400 2.49 -8.78 1.56
C TRP A 400 3.06 -8.66 2.98
N VAL A 401 3.81 -9.66 3.46
CA VAL A 401 4.45 -9.64 4.79
C VAL A 401 5.42 -8.46 4.90
N ILE A 402 6.29 -8.26 3.89
CA ILE A 402 7.23 -7.15 3.87
C ILE A 402 6.48 -5.82 3.87
N GLY A 403 5.48 -5.66 3.00
CA GLY A 403 4.67 -4.44 2.93
C GLY A 403 3.93 -4.13 4.22
N PHE A 404 3.37 -5.15 4.87
CA PHE A 404 2.68 -5.01 6.15
C PHE A 404 3.64 -4.59 7.28
N ILE A 405 4.85 -5.16 7.32
CA ILE A 405 5.89 -4.76 8.27
C ILE A 405 6.34 -3.32 8.03
N LEU A 406 6.55 -2.92 6.76
CA LEU A 406 6.97 -1.58 6.40
C LEU A 406 5.88 -0.52 6.65
N MET A 407 4.61 -0.90 6.65
CA MET A 407 3.51 0.00 6.96
C MET A 407 3.57 0.52 8.41
N LEU A 408 4.11 -0.26 9.36
CA LEU A 408 4.20 0.14 10.76
C LEU A 408 5.08 1.39 10.97
N PRO A 409 6.36 1.43 10.54
CA PRO A 409 7.17 2.64 10.68
C PRO A 409 6.60 3.82 9.90
N LEU A 410 6.05 3.62 8.71
CA LEU A 410 5.41 4.68 7.94
C LEU A 410 4.21 5.28 8.69
N SER A 411 3.37 4.45 9.31
CA SER A 411 2.24 4.90 10.12
C SER A 411 2.69 5.73 11.33
N ILE A 412 3.75 5.29 12.03
CA ILE A 412 4.31 6.02 13.17
C ILE A 412 4.81 7.40 12.74
N ILE A 413 5.56 7.47 11.63
CA ILE A 413 6.11 8.74 11.11
C ILE A 413 4.99 9.67 10.67
N THR A 414 3.99 9.16 9.94
CA THR A 414 2.83 9.93 9.50
C THR A 414 2.06 10.51 10.69
N LEU A 415 1.76 9.69 11.71
CA LEU A 415 1.09 10.15 12.91
C LEU A 415 1.92 11.18 13.70
N ALA A 416 3.23 10.99 13.77
CA ALA A 416 4.11 11.96 14.42
C ALA A 416 4.09 13.32 13.70
N LYS A 417 4.07 13.31 12.36
CA LYS A 417 3.98 14.54 11.56
C LYS A 417 2.61 15.22 11.67
N VAL A 418 1.53 14.46 11.61
CA VAL A 418 0.18 15.01 11.83
C VAL A 418 0.06 15.60 13.23
N HIS A 419 0.60 14.92 14.24
CA HIS A 419 0.62 15.41 15.61
C HIS A 419 1.39 16.73 15.73
N GLU A 420 2.61 16.78 15.19
CA GLU A 420 3.48 17.95 15.18
C GLU A 420 2.79 19.16 14.54
N ILE A 421 2.23 18.99 13.34
CA ILE A 421 1.56 20.05 12.61
C ILE A 421 0.28 20.51 13.31
N SER A 422 -0.56 19.57 13.73
CA SER A 422 -1.84 19.90 14.35
C SER A 422 -1.70 20.53 15.75
N GLU A 423 -0.66 20.14 16.49
CA GLU A 423 -0.38 20.75 17.80
C GLU A 423 0.09 22.21 17.64
N VAL A 424 0.95 22.50 16.67
CA VAL A 424 1.46 23.86 16.46
C VAL A 424 0.45 24.78 15.81
N LEU A 425 -0.37 24.29 14.88
CA LEU A 425 -1.35 25.12 14.14
C LEU A 425 -2.69 25.24 14.86
N LEU A 426 -3.15 24.19 15.53
CA LEU A 426 -4.48 24.08 16.10
C LEU A 426 -4.45 23.90 17.63
N GLY A 427 -3.28 23.73 18.22
CA GLY A 427 -3.09 23.53 19.66
C GLY A 427 -3.16 24.84 20.47
N HIS A 428 -2.74 24.73 21.72
CA HIS A 428 -2.56 25.90 22.56
C HIS A 428 -1.32 26.68 22.16
N GLN A 429 -1.32 28.01 22.47
CA GLN A 429 -0.12 28.81 22.26
C GLN A 429 1.06 28.24 23.05
N PRO A 430 2.27 28.16 22.46
CA PRO A 430 3.43 27.63 23.14
C PRO A 430 3.79 28.44 24.40
N ILE A 431 3.96 27.74 25.53
CA ILE A 431 4.24 28.38 26.83
C ILE A 431 5.75 28.58 27.02
N ARG A 432 6.55 27.56 26.66
CA ARG A 432 7.99 27.58 26.88
C ARG A 432 8.77 28.34 25.81
N LEU A 433 8.13 28.69 24.69
CA LEU A 433 8.78 29.39 23.59
C LEU A 433 9.25 30.78 24.03
N LEU A 434 10.53 31.09 23.86
CA LEU A 434 11.06 32.43 24.10
C LEU A 434 10.67 33.35 22.95
N SER A 435 10.26 34.59 23.31
CA SER A 435 9.91 35.64 22.35
C SER A 435 10.36 36.99 22.88
N PRO A 436 10.77 37.94 22.03
CA PRO A 436 11.08 39.30 22.43
C PRO A 436 9.90 40.01 23.11
N ASP A 437 8.67 39.62 22.78
CA ASP A 437 7.45 40.18 23.39
C ASP A 437 7.19 39.67 24.82
N LYS A 438 7.87 38.61 25.25
CA LYS A 438 7.83 38.14 26.62
C LYS A 438 8.80 38.96 27.45
N LEU A 439 8.35 39.36 28.64
CA LEU A 439 9.22 40.07 29.58
C LEU A 439 10.39 39.17 29.96
N ALA A 440 11.55 39.40 29.36
CA ALA A 440 12.80 38.72 29.74
C ALA A 440 13.19 39.13 31.16
N PRO A 441 13.83 38.24 31.93
CA PRO A 441 14.45 38.65 33.20
C PRO A 441 15.36 39.84 33.00
N ALA A 442 15.53 40.65 34.03
CA ALA A 442 16.48 41.75 33.97
C ALA A 442 17.92 41.22 33.84
N LEU A 443 18.72 41.88 33.02
CA LEU A 443 20.13 41.49 32.89
C LEU A 443 20.82 41.74 34.25
N PRO A 444 21.46 40.74 34.85
CA PRO A 444 22.27 40.94 36.08
C PRO A 444 23.36 41.98 35.93
N ASP A 445 23.73 42.60 37.03
CA ASP A 445 24.91 43.51 37.10
C ASP A 445 25.93 42.93 38.09
N PRO A 446 27.11 42.52 37.68
CA PRO A 446 27.62 42.50 36.29
C PRO A 446 26.96 41.46 35.42
N ALA A 447 26.78 41.81 34.14
CA ALA A 447 26.24 40.91 33.12
C ALA A 447 27.12 39.63 32.99
N PRO A 448 26.54 38.44 32.78
CA PRO A 448 27.31 37.23 32.55
C PRO A 448 28.24 37.38 31.34
N LEU A 449 29.49 36.92 31.49
CA LEU A 449 30.42 36.90 30.36
C LEU A 449 30.05 35.76 29.39
N VAL A 450 29.92 36.09 28.12
CA VAL A 450 29.61 35.12 27.04
C VAL A 450 30.87 34.91 26.19
N SER A 451 31.33 33.67 26.06
CA SER A 451 32.41 33.31 25.14
C SER A 451 31.81 32.73 23.83
N ILE A 452 31.99 33.45 22.73
CA ILE A 452 31.46 33.07 21.42
C ILE A 452 32.53 32.31 20.64
N HIS A 453 32.29 31.06 20.33
CA HIS A 453 33.19 30.18 19.59
C HIS A 453 32.77 30.12 18.11
N VAL A 454 33.69 30.47 17.21
CA VAL A 454 33.47 30.50 15.76
C VAL A 454 34.47 29.58 15.06
N PRO A 455 34.20 28.28 14.96
CA PRO A 455 35.07 27.33 14.29
C PRO A 455 35.01 27.44 12.77
N ALA A 456 36.16 27.41 12.11
CA ALA A 456 36.30 27.46 10.66
C ALA A 456 37.29 26.43 10.13
N TYR A 457 36.96 25.79 9.03
CA TYR A 457 37.81 24.88 8.27
C TYR A 457 37.82 25.28 6.79
N LYS A 458 38.92 25.89 6.32
CA LYS A 458 39.08 26.35 4.92
C LYS A 458 37.93 27.27 4.44
N GLU A 459 37.44 28.13 5.33
CA GLU A 459 36.41 29.10 4.99
C GLU A 459 36.98 30.30 4.27
N GLN A 460 36.18 30.91 3.37
CA GLN A 460 36.56 32.09 2.63
C GLN A 460 36.78 33.28 3.59
N PRO A 461 37.96 33.95 3.56
CA PRO A 461 38.27 34.99 4.54
C PRO A 461 37.25 36.13 4.59
N ASP A 462 36.72 36.59 3.44
CA ASP A 462 35.77 37.70 3.39
C ASP A 462 34.42 37.34 4.04
N MET A 463 33.97 36.10 3.88
CA MET A 463 32.79 35.59 4.55
C MET A 463 32.98 35.51 6.06
N TYR A 464 34.11 34.98 6.50
CA TYR A 464 34.41 34.85 7.91
C TYR A 464 34.61 36.24 8.59
N LYS A 465 35.25 37.21 7.91
CA LYS A 465 35.36 38.61 8.39
C LYS A 465 33.97 39.22 8.59
N ALA A 466 33.08 39.07 7.63
CA ALA A 466 31.72 39.58 7.74
C ALA A 466 30.96 38.97 8.95
N THR A 467 31.21 37.71 9.28
CA THR A 467 30.74 37.09 10.51
C THR A 467 31.26 37.76 11.76
N LEU A 468 32.59 37.99 11.83
CA LEU A 468 33.24 38.66 12.96
C LEU A 468 32.77 40.12 13.10
N ASP A 469 32.62 40.84 11.98
CA ASP A 469 32.09 42.22 11.97
C ASP A 469 30.67 42.29 12.55
N SER A 470 29.82 41.30 12.23
CA SER A 470 28.46 41.23 12.79
C SER A 470 28.48 41.02 14.31
N MET A 471 29.47 40.28 14.82
CA MET A 471 29.67 40.09 16.26
C MET A 471 30.23 41.34 16.95
N ALA A 472 31.06 42.12 16.26
CA ALA A 472 31.53 43.40 16.78
C ALA A 472 30.41 44.42 17.01
N ALA A 473 29.30 44.26 16.28
CA ALA A 473 28.10 45.09 16.39
C ALA A 473 27.09 44.64 17.49
N LEU A 474 27.40 43.59 18.27
CA LEU A 474 26.52 43.09 19.32
C LEU A 474 26.29 44.11 20.43
N ASP A 475 25.01 44.37 20.77
CA ASP A 475 24.60 45.25 21.89
C ASP A 475 24.59 44.45 23.21
N TYR A 476 25.78 44.05 23.67
CA TYR A 476 25.94 43.30 24.92
C TYR A 476 27.25 43.70 25.62
N PRO A 477 27.26 43.95 26.94
CA PRO A 477 28.41 44.59 27.59
C PRO A 477 29.63 43.66 27.77
N ARG A 478 29.42 42.35 28.01
CA ARG A 478 30.49 41.42 28.39
C ARG A 478 30.53 40.20 27.50
N PHE A 479 31.32 40.20 26.46
CA PHE A 479 31.56 39.04 25.62
C PHE A 479 32.99 39.02 25.05
N GLU A 480 33.42 37.84 24.69
CA GLU A 480 34.61 37.58 23.88
C GLU A 480 34.27 36.73 22.68
N VAL A 481 35.09 36.76 21.64
CA VAL A 481 34.93 35.94 20.44
C VAL A 481 36.24 35.18 20.22
N LEU A 482 36.16 33.86 20.18
CA LEU A 482 37.25 32.97 19.79
C LEU A 482 37.09 32.61 18.31
N ALA A 483 37.90 33.25 17.46
CA ALA A 483 37.99 32.94 16.03
C ALA A 483 38.93 31.72 15.85
N ILE A 484 38.30 30.53 15.69
CA ILE A 484 39.02 29.25 15.74
C ILE A 484 39.24 28.73 14.30
N VAL A 485 40.49 28.75 13.83
CA VAL A 485 40.83 28.15 12.53
C VAL A 485 41.54 26.82 12.75
N ASN A 486 40.91 25.74 12.33
CA ASN A 486 41.41 24.39 12.54
C ASN A 486 41.71 23.66 11.21
N ASN A 487 42.72 22.78 11.26
CA ASN A 487 43.14 21.90 10.15
C ASN A 487 43.30 22.64 8.80
N THR A 488 43.69 23.92 8.86
CA THR A 488 43.90 24.81 7.72
C THR A 488 45.28 25.38 7.79
N THR A 489 46.21 24.87 7.00
CA THR A 489 47.63 25.25 7.00
C THR A 489 47.98 26.35 6.00
N GLU A 490 47.11 26.55 5.01
CA GLU A 490 47.28 27.52 3.93
C GLU A 490 47.03 28.94 4.45
N GLU A 491 48.09 29.80 4.39
CA GLU A 491 48.09 31.15 4.98
C GLU A 491 46.99 32.06 4.46
N HIS A 492 46.61 31.93 3.20
CA HIS A 492 45.57 32.77 2.59
C HIS A 492 44.19 32.62 3.23
N TYR A 493 43.90 31.49 3.93
CA TYR A 493 42.65 31.34 4.68
C TYR A 493 42.73 31.91 6.09
N TRP A 494 43.81 31.70 6.84
CA TRP A 494 43.83 32.04 8.26
C TRP A 494 44.50 33.40 8.59
N LYS A 495 45.53 33.81 7.83
CA LYS A 495 46.26 35.05 8.10
C LYS A 495 45.41 36.32 8.01
N PRO A 496 44.51 36.46 6.99
CA PRO A 496 43.59 37.58 6.95
C PRO A 496 42.63 37.65 8.14
N ILE A 497 42.29 36.50 8.77
CA ILE A 497 41.44 36.46 9.96
C ILE A 497 42.18 36.86 11.20
N GLU A 498 43.44 36.39 11.37
CA GLU A 498 44.31 36.85 12.46
C GLU A 498 44.50 38.37 12.46
N GLU A 499 44.78 38.94 11.28
CA GLU A 499 44.94 40.38 11.11
C GLU A 499 43.64 41.14 11.43
N HIS A 500 42.48 40.59 11.00
CA HIS A 500 41.18 41.17 11.27
C HIS A 500 40.80 41.13 12.75
N CYS A 501 41.06 40.05 13.45
CA CYS A 501 40.83 39.96 14.90
C CYS A 501 41.65 41.04 15.65
N LYS A 502 42.92 41.29 15.24
CA LYS A 502 43.75 42.35 15.82
C LYS A 502 43.13 43.76 15.59
N GLN A 503 42.49 43.98 14.47
CA GLN A 503 41.80 45.25 14.17
C GLN A 503 40.52 45.45 14.98
N LEU A 504 39.79 44.35 15.27
CA LEU A 504 38.54 44.38 16.04
C LEU A 504 38.79 44.57 17.55
N GLY A 505 40.04 44.37 18.05
CA GLY A 505 40.42 44.64 19.42
C GLY A 505 40.38 43.42 20.34
N ASP A 506 40.65 43.65 21.62
CA ASP A 506 40.97 42.61 22.63
C ASP A 506 39.85 41.59 22.89
N ARG A 507 38.60 41.91 22.52
CA ARG A 507 37.49 40.96 22.61
C ARG A 507 37.56 39.82 21.59
N PHE A 508 38.39 39.98 20.53
CA PHE A 508 38.52 39.00 19.46
C PHE A 508 39.84 38.28 19.53
N LYS A 509 39.81 37.06 20.00
CA LYS A 509 40.95 36.18 20.15
C LYS A 509 41.08 35.24 18.95
N PHE A 510 42.21 35.29 18.25
CA PHE A 510 42.50 34.36 17.18
C PHE A 510 43.15 33.07 17.74
N VAL A 511 42.50 31.92 17.46
CA VAL A 511 42.95 30.59 17.89
C VAL A 511 43.31 29.75 16.66
N PHE A 512 44.59 29.49 16.48
CA PHE A 512 45.11 28.71 15.37
C PHE A 512 45.46 27.29 15.78
N LEU A 513 44.74 26.30 15.16
CA LEU A 513 44.88 24.87 15.46
C LEU A 513 45.25 24.11 14.17
N PRO A 514 46.54 24.06 13.78
CA PRO A 514 46.96 23.52 12.49
C PRO A 514 46.67 22.02 12.33
N LYS A 515 46.54 21.29 13.44
CA LYS A 515 46.19 19.87 13.45
C LYS A 515 45.32 19.54 14.66
N VAL A 516 44.12 19.08 14.41
CA VAL A 516 43.12 18.64 15.43
C VAL A 516 42.46 17.35 14.99
N GLU A 517 42.31 16.43 15.93
CA GLU A 517 41.52 15.22 15.78
C GLU A 517 40.12 15.43 16.40
N GLY A 518 39.09 14.69 15.93
CA GLY A 518 37.75 14.79 16.48
C GLY A 518 36.88 15.89 15.85
N PHE A 519 37.17 16.29 14.61
CA PHE A 519 36.36 17.23 13.81
C PHE A 519 36.13 18.60 14.51
N LYS A 520 34.94 19.20 14.34
CA LYS A 520 34.54 20.47 14.98
C LYS A 520 34.60 20.37 16.50
N ALA A 521 34.13 19.25 17.08
CA ALA A 521 34.16 18.99 18.52
C ALA A 521 35.57 19.07 19.11
N GLY A 522 36.57 18.49 18.42
CA GLY A 522 37.96 18.54 18.82
C GLY A 522 38.52 19.98 18.84
N ALA A 523 38.20 20.76 17.80
CA ALA A 523 38.62 22.16 17.72
C ALA A 523 38.00 23.01 18.84
N LEU A 524 36.68 22.85 19.06
CA LEU A 524 35.96 23.55 20.13
C LEU A 524 36.54 23.18 21.52
N ASN A 525 36.81 21.90 21.80
CA ASN A 525 37.41 21.47 23.07
C ASN A 525 38.83 22.03 23.28
N MET A 526 39.64 22.09 22.23
CA MET A 526 40.99 22.66 22.33
C MET A 526 40.95 24.17 22.60
N ALA A 527 40.00 24.88 21.98
CA ALA A 527 39.85 26.33 22.14
C ALA A 527 39.36 26.74 23.56
N LEU A 528 38.81 25.82 24.35
CA LEU A 528 38.41 26.09 25.75
C LEU A 528 39.59 26.59 26.62
N LYS A 529 40.82 26.31 26.24
CA LYS A 529 42.00 26.77 26.96
C LYS A 529 42.25 28.27 26.80
N ASP A 530 41.77 28.84 25.67
CA ASP A 530 41.95 30.26 25.33
C ASP A 530 40.71 31.09 25.76
N MET A 531 39.69 30.40 26.27
CA MET A 531 38.43 31.00 26.78
C MET A 531 38.69 31.66 28.13
N ASP A 532 38.04 32.81 28.35
CA ASP A 532 38.08 33.49 29.62
C ASP A 532 37.50 32.61 30.76
N PRO A 533 38.24 32.42 31.86
CA PRO A 533 37.77 31.62 32.99
C PRO A 533 36.42 32.08 33.61
N GLU A 534 36.11 33.37 33.50
CA GLU A 534 34.86 33.95 34.02
C GLU A 534 33.67 33.73 33.08
N ALA A 535 33.86 33.14 31.88
CA ALA A 535 32.78 32.90 30.96
C ALA A 535 31.70 32.00 31.58
N ALA A 536 30.52 32.54 31.72
CA ALA A 536 29.34 31.86 32.28
C ALA A 536 28.53 31.13 31.22
N VAL A 537 28.60 31.56 29.97
CA VAL A 537 27.88 31.02 28.82
C VAL A 537 28.87 30.80 27.67
N ILE A 538 28.79 29.63 27.05
CA ILE A 538 29.47 29.31 25.79
C ILE A 538 28.43 29.45 24.65
N ALA A 539 28.76 30.26 23.65
CA ALA A 539 27.94 30.37 22.46
C ALA A 539 28.68 29.83 21.24
N VAL A 540 28.01 29.15 20.33
CA VAL A 540 28.62 28.62 19.10
C VAL A 540 27.91 29.17 17.88
N VAL A 541 28.72 29.68 16.94
CA VAL A 541 28.24 30.26 15.67
C VAL A 541 29.13 29.74 14.54
N ASP A 542 28.53 29.29 13.44
CA ASP A 542 29.32 28.89 12.27
C ASP A 542 29.93 30.08 11.54
N ALA A 543 31.07 29.88 10.88
CA ALA A 543 31.89 30.94 10.27
C ALA A 543 31.24 31.70 9.11
N ASP A 544 30.10 31.21 8.63
CA ASP A 544 29.29 31.83 7.55
C ASP A 544 28.05 32.60 8.05
N TYR A 545 27.83 32.67 9.39
CA TYR A 545 26.67 33.30 10.00
C TYR A 545 26.89 34.77 10.33
N GLN A 546 25.99 35.62 9.93
CA GLN A 546 25.91 37.00 10.39
C GLN A 546 24.83 37.12 11.48
N VAL A 547 25.21 37.56 12.66
CA VAL A 547 24.36 37.62 13.85
C VAL A 547 23.68 38.99 14.00
N HIS A 548 22.46 39.01 14.55
CA HIS A 548 21.72 40.23 14.89
C HIS A 548 22.26 40.83 16.16
N LYS A 549 22.37 42.16 16.22
CA LYS A 549 22.96 42.90 17.35
C LYS A 549 22.32 42.57 18.71
N ASP A 550 21.03 42.27 18.75
CA ASP A 550 20.26 42.02 19.99
C ASP A 550 20.31 40.55 20.44
N TRP A 551 21.01 39.65 19.71
CA TRP A 551 21.03 38.21 19.99
C TRP A 551 21.36 37.85 21.43
N LEU A 552 22.50 38.39 21.98
CA LEU A 552 22.89 38.12 23.36
C LEU A 552 22.00 38.85 24.35
N LYS A 553 21.62 40.09 24.04
CA LYS A 553 20.80 40.93 24.89
C LYS A 553 19.44 40.32 25.20
N ASP A 554 18.80 39.73 24.19
CA ASP A 554 17.47 39.16 24.32
C ASP A 554 17.47 37.77 24.97
N LEU A 555 18.55 36.98 24.76
CA LEU A 555 18.53 35.57 25.14
C LEU A 555 19.36 35.25 26.41
N VAL A 556 20.46 35.94 26.68
CA VAL A 556 21.30 35.64 27.87
C VAL A 556 20.55 35.81 29.20
N PRO A 557 19.65 36.81 29.38
CA PRO A 557 18.89 36.95 30.63
C PRO A 557 18.14 35.70 31.04
N TRP A 558 17.70 34.85 30.11
CA TRP A 558 16.97 33.63 30.40
C TRP A 558 17.80 32.55 31.11
N PHE A 559 19.14 32.72 31.20
CA PHE A 559 20.00 31.90 32.05
C PHE A 559 19.91 32.28 33.53
N GLU A 560 19.11 33.27 33.92
CA GLU A 560 18.80 33.53 35.35
C GLU A 560 18.21 32.30 36.03
N ASP A 561 17.35 31.55 35.29
CA ASP A 561 16.88 30.23 35.73
C ASP A 561 18.08 29.23 35.71
N SER A 562 18.49 28.80 36.93
CA SER A 562 19.61 27.92 37.16
C SER A 562 19.46 26.52 36.56
N GLU A 563 18.24 26.09 36.22
CA GLU A 563 17.97 24.79 35.57
C GLU A 563 18.13 24.84 34.05
N VAL A 564 18.23 26.04 33.45
CA VAL A 564 18.41 26.20 32.01
C VAL A 564 19.88 26.00 31.62
N ALA A 565 20.14 24.96 30.84
CA ALA A 565 21.45 24.66 30.27
C ALA A 565 21.63 25.12 28.83
N ILE A 566 20.55 25.10 28.02
CA ILE A 566 20.61 25.40 26.59
C ILE A 566 19.56 26.45 26.20
N ILE A 567 20.00 27.41 25.40
CA ILE A 567 19.11 28.32 24.65
C ILE A 567 19.50 28.24 23.17
N GLN A 568 18.52 27.88 22.32
CA GLN A 568 18.72 27.69 20.90
C GLN A 568 17.86 28.67 20.09
N ALA A 569 18.45 29.37 19.14
CA ALA A 569 17.75 30.11 18.10
C ALA A 569 17.76 29.34 16.76
N PRO A 570 16.77 29.58 15.87
CA PRO A 570 16.69 28.89 14.59
C PRO A 570 17.84 29.25 13.66
N GLN A 571 18.11 28.35 12.74
CA GLN A 571 18.91 28.65 11.56
C GLN A 571 18.04 29.32 10.49
N ASP A 572 18.62 30.28 9.80
CA ASP A 572 18.01 30.94 8.62
C ASP A 572 19.12 31.29 7.63
N HIS A 573 18.76 31.59 6.39
CA HIS A 573 19.72 31.74 5.32
C HIS A 573 19.43 33.00 4.49
N ARG A 574 20.48 33.87 4.32
CA ARG A 574 20.36 35.13 3.57
C ARG A 574 20.21 34.93 2.06
N ASP A 575 20.63 33.78 1.55
CA ASP A 575 20.62 33.39 0.15
C ASP A 575 19.48 32.40 -0.21
N GLY A 576 18.54 32.18 0.69
CA GLY A 576 17.48 31.19 0.58
C GLY A 576 16.53 31.31 -0.62
N HIS A 577 16.58 32.46 -1.33
CA HIS A 577 15.74 32.73 -2.49
C HIS A 577 16.52 32.89 -3.80
N GLU A 578 17.82 32.68 -3.81
CA GLU A 578 18.67 32.91 -5.00
C GLU A 578 18.41 31.88 -6.11
N THR A 579 18.14 30.65 -5.76
CA THR A 579 17.87 29.56 -6.71
C THR A 579 16.70 28.69 -6.25
N LEU A 580 16.08 27.94 -7.17
CA LEU A 580 15.02 27.00 -6.83
C LEU A 580 15.50 25.95 -5.81
N LEU A 581 16.74 25.45 -5.96
CA LEU A 581 17.33 24.48 -5.02
C LEU A 581 17.44 25.09 -3.60
N LYS A 582 17.95 26.33 -3.48
CA LYS A 582 18.04 27.02 -2.19
C LYS A 582 16.66 27.34 -1.60
N THR A 583 15.68 27.69 -2.44
CA THR A 583 14.30 27.93 -1.99
C THR A 583 13.67 26.65 -1.40
N ILE A 584 13.85 25.49 -2.04
CA ILE A 584 13.35 24.21 -1.53
C ILE A 584 14.07 23.83 -0.21
N MET A 585 15.40 23.98 -0.14
CA MET A 585 16.14 23.73 1.08
C MET A 585 15.70 24.63 2.22
N ASN A 586 15.50 25.93 1.95
CA ASN A 586 15.06 26.88 2.98
C ASN A 586 13.65 26.58 3.50
N ALA A 587 12.75 26.13 2.63
CA ALA A 587 11.42 25.68 3.01
C ALA A 587 11.44 24.43 3.93
N GLU A 588 12.36 23.50 3.68
CA GLU A 588 12.59 22.34 4.57
C GLU A 588 13.05 22.78 5.96
N TYR A 589 14.00 23.71 6.03
CA TYR A 589 14.45 24.29 7.30
C TYR A 589 13.30 25.00 8.05
N ALA A 590 12.48 25.78 7.34
CA ALA A 590 11.36 26.46 7.95
C ALA A 590 10.37 25.46 8.60
N GLY A 591 10.04 24.37 7.95
CA GLY A 591 9.20 23.30 8.52
C GLY A 591 9.78 22.71 9.80
N PHE A 592 11.09 22.48 9.82
CA PHE A 592 11.77 21.95 11.00
C PHE A 592 11.81 22.98 12.16
N PHE A 593 12.20 24.22 11.90
CA PHE A 593 12.37 25.25 12.92
C PHE A 593 11.06 25.88 13.40
N ASP A 594 10.12 26.14 12.51
CA ASP A 594 8.88 26.85 12.86
C ASP A 594 7.78 25.94 13.41
N ILE A 595 7.87 24.63 13.13
CA ILE A 595 6.91 23.64 13.58
C ILE A 595 7.57 22.63 14.52
N GLY A 596 8.53 21.85 14.03
CA GLY A 596 9.11 20.74 14.77
C GLY A 596 9.81 21.14 16.05
N MET A 597 10.64 22.20 16.01
CA MET A 597 11.35 22.68 17.19
C MET A 597 10.44 23.35 18.20
N VAL A 598 9.37 24.02 17.75
CA VAL A 598 8.36 24.63 18.64
C VAL A 598 7.65 23.57 19.47
N GLN A 599 7.20 22.49 18.83
CA GLN A 599 6.57 21.36 19.53
C GLN A 599 7.54 20.71 20.53
N ARG A 600 8.76 20.44 20.12
CA ARG A 600 9.79 19.82 20.95
C ARG A 600 10.15 20.67 22.16
N ASN A 601 10.13 21.99 22.01
CA ASN A 601 10.41 22.91 23.10
C ASN A 601 9.41 22.77 24.26
N GLU A 602 8.14 22.55 23.97
CA GLU A 602 7.10 22.39 25.00
C GLU A 602 7.34 21.15 25.90
N ASP A 603 7.98 20.12 25.36
CA ASP A 603 8.32 18.87 26.05
C ASP A 603 9.79 18.82 26.56
N ASN A 604 10.53 19.92 26.51
CA ASN A 604 11.95 19.97 26.81
C ASN A 604 12.77 18.94 26.03
N ALA A 605 12.56 18.87 24.73
CA ALA A 605 13.11 17.85 23.84
C ALA A 605 13.68 18.44 22.53
N ILE A 606 14.16 19.68 22.58
CA ILE A 606 14.75 20.33 21.40
C ILE A 606 15.97 19.58 20.92
N ILE A 607 16.22 19.65 19.62
CA ILE A 607 17.45 19.15 19.03
C ILE A 607 18.45 20.31 18.97
N ALA A 608 19.51 20.28 19.78
CA ALA A 608 20.53 21.30 19.76
C ALA A 608 21.30 21.27 18.44
N HIS A 609 21.65 22.44 17.90
CA HIS A 609 22.33 22.61 16.62
C HIS A 609 23.64 23.35 16.83
N GLY A 610 24.65 23.08 16.00
CA GLY A 610 25.97 23.59 16.09
C GLY A 610 26.17 25.06 15.74
N THR A 611 25.10 25.83 15.54
CA THR A 611 25.12 27.28 15.37
C THR A 611 23.94 27.95 16.05
N MET A 612 24.05 29.21 16.42
CA MET A 612 23.05 29.96 17.19
C MET A 612 22.67 29.27 18.52
N LEU A 613 23.60 28.52 19.09
CA LEU A 613 23.49 27.73 20.31
C LEU A 613 24.18 28.45 21.45
N MET A 614 23.53 28.56 22.58
CA MET A 614 24.09 28.99 23.87
C MET A 614 24.02 27.88 24.90
N VAL A 615 25.11 27.63 25.61
CA VAL A 615 25.18 26.58 26.65
C VAL A 615 25.71 27.17 27.92
N ARG A 616 25.08 26.90 29.06
CA ARG A 616 25.58 27.24 30.40
C ARG A 616 26.89 26.54 30.65
N ARG A 617 27.95 27.27 31.03
CA ARG A 617 29.27 26.73 31.24
C ARG A 617 29.32 25.63 32.30
N SER A 618 28.66 25.79 33.44
CA SER A 618 28.65 24.79 34.50
C SER A 618 27.96 23.46 34.06
N ALA A 619 26.88 23.52 33.30
CA ALA A 619 26.24 22.35 32.75
C ALA A 619 27.10 21.66 31.70
N PHE A 620 27.79 22.44 30.84
CA PHE A 620 28.70 21.95 29.84
C PHE A 620 29.90 21.20 30.46
N ASP A 621 30.50 21.76 31.52
CA ASP A 621 31.61 21.13 32.22
C ASP A 621 31.20 19.84 32.94
N LEU A 622 30.03 19.83 33.59
CA LEU A 622 29.46 18.61 34.19
C LEU A 622 29.21 17.52 33.18
N ALA A 623 28.72 17.87 32.00
CA ALA A 623 28.51 16.93 30.91
C ALA A 623 29.81 16.41 30.25
N GLY A 624 31.00 16.98 30.60
CA GLY A 624 32.30 16.56 30.08
C GLY A 624 32.67 17.11 28.70
N GLY A 625 32.05 18.24 28.28
CA GLY A 625 32.41 18.93 27.04
C GLY A 625 31.81 18.33 25.76
N TRP A 626 32.36 18.73 24.63
CA TRP A 626 31.94 18.24 23.31
C TRP A 626 32.42 16.82 23.06
N ALA A 627 31.50 15.92 22.61
CA ALA A 627 31.84 14.54 22.29
C ALA A 627 32.60 14.47 20.95
N THR A 628 33.79 13.88 20.97
CA THR A 628 34.64 13.73 19.76
C THR A 628 34.43 12.43 19.00
N ASP A 629 33.57 11.56 19.51
CA ASP A 629 33.22 10.25 18.94
C ASP A 629 31.95 10.29 18.03
N THR A 630 31.43 11.49 17.79
CA THR A 630 30.32 11.76 16.87
C THR A 630 30.62 12.99 16.03
N ILE A 631 29.98 13.07 14.85
CA ILE A 631 30.06 14.25 13.97
C ILE A 631 28.89 15.23 14.15
N VAL A 632 28.05 15.00 15.13
CA VAL A 632 26.90 15.85 15.55
C VAL A 632 27.00 16.04 17.07
N GLU A 633 28.09 16.64 17.50
CA GLU A 633 28.47 16.90 18.88
C GLU A 633 27.44 17.75 19.65
N ASP A 634 26.79 18.65 18.93
CA ASP A 634 25.76 19.56 19.39
C ASP A 634 24.47 18.81 19.83
N THR A 635 23.94 17.99 18.96
CA THR A 635 22.76 17.15 19.23
C THR A 635 23.07 16.14 20.34
N GLU A 636 24.28 15.59 20.36
CA GLU A 636 24.70 14.62 21.39
C GLU A 636 24.81 15.29 22.77
N LEU A 637 25.40 16.49 22.83
CA LEU A 637 25.45 17.27 24.05
C LEU A 637 24.07 17.61 24.58
N GLY A 638 23.17 18.06 23.70
CA GLY A 638 21.78 18.35 24.06
C GLY A 638 21.10 17.15 24.70
N LEU A 639 21.26 15.95 24.11
CA LEU A 639 20.69 14.71 24.65
C LEU A 639 21.28 14.34 26.03
N ARG A 640 22.60 14.52 26.23
CA ARG A 640 23.24 14.29 27.56
C ARG A 640 22.68 15.22 28.62
N LEU A 641 22.62 16.50 28.32
CA LEU A 641 22.13 17.51 29.28
C LEU A 641 20.67 17.25 29.66
N MET A 642 19.82 16.93 28.69
CA MET A 642 18.42 16.57 29.00
C MET A 642 18.31 15.28 29.81
N ALA A 643 19.18 14.29 29.57
CA ALA A 643 19.19 13.04 30.34
C ALA A 643 19.69 13.25 31.80
N GLU A 644 20.39 14.32 32.07
CA GLU A 644 20.81 14.77 33.41
C GLU A 644 19.77 15.68 34.07
N GLY A 645 18.67 15.97 33.39
CA GLY A 645 17.54 16.75 33.94
C GLY A 645 17.59 18.24 33.64
N TRP A 646 18.58 18.72 32.87
CA TRP A 646 18.65 20.12 32.48
C TRP A 646 17.54 20.54 31.52
N HIS A 647 17.20 21.84 31.58
CA HIS A 647 16.22 22.44 30.68
C HIS A 647 16.88 23.07 29.47
N ALA A 648 16.20 22.97 28.34
CA ALA A 648 16.51 23.67 27.12
C ALA A 648 15.34 24.55 26.70
N HIS A 649 15.65 25.72 26.15
CA HIS A 649 14.66 26.63 25.59
C HIS A 649 14.95 26.96 24.13
N TYR A 650 13.90 27.25 23.40
CA TYR A 650 13.93 27.60 22.00
C TYR A 650 13.21 28.93 21.74
N THR A 651 13.67 29.68 20.76
CA THR A 651 12.97 30.86 20.22
C THR A 651 12.71 30.68 18.74
N ARG A 652 11.61 31.25 18.22
CA ARG A 652 11.33 31.36 16.77
C ARG A 652 11.97 32.59 16.14
N THR A 653 12.44 33.52 16.95
CA THR A 653 13.06 34.76 16.45
C THR A 653 14.40 34.45 15.80
N ARG A 654 14.58 34.94 14.59
CA ARG A 654 15.82 34.81 13.84
C ARG A 654 16.84 35.83 14.34
N TYR A 655 17.96 35.33 14.84
CA TYR A 655 19.06 36.17 15.31
C TYR A 655 20.33 35.98 14.48
N GLY A 656 20.28 35.17 13.42
CA GLY A 656 21.43 34.96 12.55
C GLY A 656 21.03 34.31 11.23
N TRP A 657 21.80 34.62 10.17
CA TRP A 657 21.61 34.15 8.82
C TRP A 657 22.90 33.63 8.21
N GLY A 658 22.95 32.36 7.87
CA GLY A 658 24.04 31.69 7.16
C GLY A 658 23.88 31.68 5.65
N VAL A 659 24.57 30.76 5.00
CA VAL A 659 24.38 30.47 3.56
C VAL A 659 24.04 28.98 3.36
N LEU A 660 23.25 28.71 2.32
CA LEU A 660 22.89 27.37 1.90
C LEU A 660 23.95 26.77 0.98
N PRO A 661 24.06 25.44 0.90
CA PRO A 661 24.90 24.78 -0.10
C PRO A 661 24.52 25.21 -1.53
N ASP A 662 25.50 25.59 -2.35
CA ASP A 662 25.28 26.05 -3.73
C ASP A 662 24.93 24.91 -4.70
N THR A 663 25.29 23.68 -4.37
CA THR A 663 25.13 22.52 -5.25
C THR A 663 24.41 21.40 -4.56
N PHE A 664 23.70 20.58 -5.35
CA PHE A 664 23.07 19.35 -4.85
C PHE A 664 24.08 18.38 -4.21
N LEU A 665 25.33 18.32 -4.73
CA LEU A 665 26.36 17.46 -4.15
C LEU A 665 26.76 17.92 -2.74
N ALA A 666 26.91 19.22 -2.54
CA ALA A 666 27.22 19.79 -1.22
C ALA A 666 26.05 19.56 -0.23
N PHE A 667 24.82 19.77 -0.67
CA PHE A 667 23.60 19.46 0.09
C PHE A 667 23.53 17.97 0.47
N LYS A 668 23.71 17.05 -0.49
CA LYS A 668 23.77 15.60 -0.24
C LYS A 668 24.84 15.25 0.81
N THR A 669 26.03 15.84 0.70
CA THR A 669 27.13 15.59 1.66
C THR A 669 26.76 16.07 3.07
N GLN A 670 26.11 17.22 3.19
CA GLN A 670 25.61 17.76 4.45
C GLN A 670 24.58 16.82 5.08
N ARG A 671 23.58 16.38 4.32
CA ARG A 671 22.52 15.45 4.78
C ARG A 671 23.09 14.08 5.18
N HIS A 672 24.05 13.58 4.41
CA HIS A 672 24.75 12.34 4.75
C HIS A 672 25.46 12.44 6.11
N ARG A 673 26.15 13.55 6.38
CA ARG A 673 26.78 13.75 7.71
C ARG A 673 25.76 13.73 8.84
N TRP A 674 24.62 14.40 8.68
CA TRP A 674 23.56 14.43 9.70
C TRP A 674 22.95 13.05 9.94
N ALA A 675 22.61 12.33 8.88
CA ALA A 675 22.08 10.96 8.98
C ALA A 675 23.08 10.01 9.65
N TYR A 676 24.36 10.08 9.25
CA TYR A 676 25.42 9.27 9.84
C TYR A 676 25.61 9.59 11.34
N GLY A 677 25.65 10.88 11.68
CA GLY A 677 25.71 11.33 13.07
C GLY A 677 24.51 10.88 13.91
N ALA A 678 23.30 10.94 13.36
CA ALA A 678 22.13 10.42 14.03
C ALA A 678 22.25 8.92 14.35
N MET A 679 22.81 8.12 13.43
CA MET A 679 23.07 6.69 13.68
C MET A 679 24.13 6.48 14.77
N GLN A 680 25.15 7.35 14.85
CA GLN A 680 26.14 7.31 15.95
C GLN A 680 25.46 7.57 17.29
N ILE A 681 24.58 8.58 17.39
CA ILE A 681 23.82 8.89 18.61
C ILE A 681 22.92 7.73 19.01
N ILE A 682 22.17 7.15 18.06
CA ILE A 682 21.31 6.00 18.31
C ILE A 682 22.12 4.85 18.89
N ARG A 683 23.25 4.50 18.27
CA ARG A 683 24.13 3.43 18.74
C ARG A 683 24.64 3.67 20.15
N LYS A 684 24.97 4.92 20.48
CA LYS A 684 25.51 5.33 21.78
C LYS A 684 24.44 5.37 22.88
N HIS A 685 23.23 5.87 22.55
CA HIS A 685 22.23 6.25 23.54
C HIS A 685 20.91 5.45 23.49
N TRP A 686 20.76 4.42 22.65
CA TRP A 686 19.50 3.68 22.47
C TRP A 686 18.92 3.15 23.80
N ARG A 687 19.80 2.79 24.77
CA ARG A 687 19.36 2.29 26.08
C ARG A 687 18.58 3.34 26.87
N LYS A 688 18.86 4.63 26.68
CA LYS A 688 18.13 5.75 27.32
C LYS A 688 16.68 5.84 26.79
N MET A 689 16.43 5.31 25.59
CA MET A 689 15.11 5.31 24.95
C MET A 689 14.21 4.15 25.40
N LEU A 690 14.75 3.15 26.06
CA LEU A 690 13.97 2.00 26.54
C LEU A 690 12.89 2.47 27.54
N PRO A 691 11.69 1.81 27.56
CA PRO A 691 10.65 2.13 28.53
C PRO A 691 11.11 2.02 29.98
N SER A 692 12.06 1.13 30.27
CA SER A 692 12.62 0.91 31.59
C SER A 692 13.60 1.98 32.06
N SER A 693 14.12 2.83 31.18
CA SER A 693 15.02 3.92 31.55
C SER A 693 14.24 5.10 32.13
N THR A 694 14.72 5.69 33.21
CA THR A 694 14.15 6.88 33.85
C THR A 694 14.92 8.17 33.53
N MET A 695 15.99 8.09 32.72
CA MET A 695 16.85 9.23 32.40
C MET A 695 16.18 10.30 31.53
N LEU A 696 15.20 9.90 30.72
CA LEU A 696 14.43 10.79 29.87
C LEU A 696 12.93 10.60 30.15
N THR A 697 12.18 11.69 30.05
CA THR A 697 10.71 11.63 30.16
C THR A 697 10.10 10.86 28.98
N PRO A 698 8.89 10.31 29.09
CA PRO A 698 8.22 9.66 27.95
C PRO A 698 8.07 10.57 26.73
N GLN A 699 7.85 11.87 26.95
CA GLN A 699 7.73 12.88 25.89
C GLN A 699 9.07 13.09 25.18
N GLN A 700 10.18 13.23 25.93
CA GLN A 700 11.52 13.32 25.36
C GLN A 700 11.86 12.09 24.52
N LYS A 701 11.59 10.88 25.04
CA LYS A 701 11.79 9.63 24.28
C LYS A 701 10.97 9.64 22.99
N TYR A 702 9.70 10.04 23.04
CA TYR A 702 8.87 10.16 21.86
C TYR A 702 9.50 11.07 20.80
N HIS A 703 9.94 12.26 21.18
CA HIS A 703 10.54 13.22 20.24
C HIS A 703 11.88 12.75 19.66
N PHE A 704 12.73 12.10 20.45
CA PHE A 704 13.97 11.55 19.94
C PHE A 704 13.74 10.37 19.00
N VAL A 705 12.84 9.45 19.35
CA VAL A 705 12.51 8.29 18.50
C VAL A 705 11.85 8.74 17.20
N THR A 706 10.91 9.67 17.24
CA THR A 706 10.25 10.18 16.02
C THR A 706 11.21 11.03 15.18
N GLY A 707 12.10 11.81 15.79
CA GLY A 707 13.14 12.55 15.08
C GLY A 707 14.13 11.63 14.36
N TRP A 708 14.54 10.53 14.99
CA TRP A 708 15.39 9.53 14.33
C TRP A 708 14.66 8.74 13.26
N SER A 709 13.35 8.49 13.43
CA SER A 709 12.51 7.82 12.44
C SER A 709 12.47 8.55 11.10
N TYR A 710 12.73 9.86 11.07
CA TYR A 710 12.85 10.64 9.86
C TYR A 710 13.93 10.07 8.92
N TRP A 711 15.12 9.77 9.42
CA TRP A 711 16.20 9.19 8.63
C TRP A 711 15.92 7.75 8.18
N PHE A 712 15.20 6.98 8.99
CA PHE A 712 14.72 5.65 8.59
C PHE A 712 13.64 5.72 7.52
N SER A 713 12.77 6.73 7.54
CA SER A 713 11.71 6.87 6.53
C SER A 713 12.28 7.08 5.13
N ASP A 714 13.36 7.86 5.01
CA ASP A 714 14.04 8.06 3.72
C ASP A 714 14.64 6.75 3.19
N ALA A 715 15.30 5.99 4.04
CA ALA A 715 15.86 4.69 3.67
C ALA A 715 14.76 3.68 3.28
N VAL A 716 13.66 3.64 4.05
CA VAL A 716 12.50 2.79 3.75
C VAL A 716 11.81 3.23 2.46
N GLY A 717 11.63 4.55 2.26
CA GLY A 717 11.08 5.11 1.03
C GLY A 717 11.91 4.74 -0.21
N CYS A 718 13.24 4.84 -0.13
CA CYS A 718 14.15 4.39 -1.18
C CYS A 718 14.00 2.89 -1.45
N ALA A 719 13.95 2.05 -0.41
CA ALA A 719 13.79 0.62 -0.54
C ALA A 719 12.46 0.26 -1.21
N ILE A 720 11.35 0.88 -0.80
CA ILE A 720 10.03 0.69 -1.40
C ILE A 720 10.04 1.13 -2.88
N SER A 721 10.65 2.28 -3.18
CA SER A 721 10.74 2.76 -4.57
C SER A 721 11.55 1.81 -5.45
N PHE A 722 12.67 1.31 -4.96
CA PHE A 722 13.50 0.31 -5.66
C PHE A 722 12.72 -1.00 -5.86
N MET A 723 12.04 -1.48 -4.82
CA MET A 723 11.19 -2.68 -4.93
C MET A 723 10.11 -2.51 -5.99
N ASN A 724 9.44 -1.35 -6.05
CA ASN A 724 8.44 -1.07 -7.07
C ASN A 724 9.04 -1.04 -8.49
N LEU A 725 10.22 -0.43 -8.66
CA LEU A 725 10.91 -0.37 -9.96
C LEU A 725 11.29 -1.76 -10.49
N VAL A 726 11.60 -2.71 -9.63
CA VAL A 726 11.94 -4.09 -10.01
C VAL A 726 10.69 -4.96 -10.11
N TRP A 727 9.81 -4.86 -9.12
CA TRP A 727 8.69 -5.77 -8.95
C TRP A 727 7.55 -5.51 -9.93
N VAL A 728 7.21 -4.25 -10.21
CA VAL A 728 6.13 -3.92 -11.15
C VAL A 728 6.40 -4.46 -12.56
N PRO A 729 7.59 -4.28 -13.16
CA PRO A 729 7.91 -4.93 -14.43
C PRO A 729 7.84 -6.46 -14.38
N LEU A 730 8.32 -7.08 -13.29
CA LEU A 730 8.26 -8.54 -13.14
C LEU A 730 6.83 -9.07 -13.08
N ILE A 731 5.93 -8.36 -12.38
CA ILE A 731 4.51 -8.70 -12.33
C ILE A 731 3.87 -8.60 -13.71
N ILE A 732 4.18 -7.54 -14.46
CA ILE A 732 3.67 -7.35 -15.82
C ILE A 732 4.18 -8.44 -16.74
N LEU A 733 5.48 -8.76 -16.71
CA LEU A 733 6.09 -9.81 -17.52
C LEU A 733 5.58 -11.22 -17.17
N ALA A 734 5.22 -11.45 -15.93
CA ALA A 734 4.65 -12.71 -15.47
C ALA A 734 3.11 -12.79 -15.66
N GLU A 735 2.52 -11.77 -16.30
CA GLU A 735 1.07 -11.63 -16.49
C GLU A 735 0.26 -11.71 -15.17
N LEU A 736 0.89 -11.40 -14.07
CA LEU A 736 0.24 -11.34 -12.76
C LEU A 736 -0.35 -9.94 -12.57
N ALA A 737 -1.67 -9.83 -12.46
CA ALA A 737 -2.28 -8.59 -12.01
C ALA A 737 -2.03 -8.44 -10.49
N PHE A 738 -1.39 -7.35 -10.09
CA PHE A 738 -1.25 -7.01 -8.68
C PHE A 738 -2.55 -6.33 -8.23
N PRO A 739 -3.37 -6.97 -7.39
CA PRO A 739 -4.55 -6.32 -6.87
C PRO A 739 -4.09 -5.23 -5.90
N ALA A 740 -4.38 -3.98 -6.22
CA ALA A 740 -4.09 -2.87 -5.35
C ALA A 740 -4.90 -2.99 -4.05
N VAL A 741 -4.22 -2.82 -2.90
CA VAL A 741 -4.93 -2.62 -1.63
C VAL A 741 -5.85 -1.41 -1.79
N SER A 742 -7.14 -1.58 -1.50
CA SER A 742 -8.07 -0.46 -1.59
C SER A 742 -7.74 0.59 -0.53
N LEU A 743 -7.24 1.73 -0.96
CA LEU A 743 -7.01 2.89 -0.12
C LEU A 743 -8.22 3.83 -0.04
N THR A 744 -9.33 3.46 -0.66
CA THR A 744 -10.54 4.31 -0.74
C THR A 744 -11.04 4.71 0.65
N VAL A 745 -11.20 3.76 1.56
CA VAL A 745 -11.68 4.07 2.93
C VAL A 745 -10.67 4.89 3.73
N PRO A 746 -9.37 4.53 3.79
CA PRO A 746 -8.36 5.37 4.45
C PRO A 746 -8.34 6.80 3.91
N VAL A 747 -8.35 6.97 2.59
CA VAL A 747 -8.30 8.30 1.95
C VAL A 747 -9.57 9.10 2.25
N LEU A 748 -10.75 8.52 2.06
CA LEU A 748 -12.01 9.20 2.37
C LEU A 748 -12.11 9.57 3.87
N THR A 749 -11.69 8.68 4.77
CA THR A 749 -11.65 8.99 6.22
C THR A 749 -10.72 10.16 6.54
N ALA A 750 -9.61 10.31 5.79
CA ALA A 750 -8.67 11.41 5.99
C ALA A 750 -9.12 12.73 5.35
N VAL A 751 -9.90 12.69 4.26
CA VAL A 751 -10.28 13.87 3.47
C VAL A 751 -11.59 14.49 3.97
N LEU A 752 -12.58 13.68 4.33
CA LEU A 752 -13.87 14.13 4.87
C LEU A 752 -13.77 14.59 6.32
#